data_24097a25e7a89352459668f59d31f359
#
_entry.id   24097a25e7a89352459668f59d31f359
#
_cell.length_a   1.000
_cell.length_b   1.000
_cell.length_c   1.000
_cell.angle_alpha   90.00
_cell.angle_beta   90.00
_cell.angle_gamma   90.00
#
_symmetry.space_group_name_H-M   'P 1'
#
loop_
_entity.id
_entity.type
_entity.pdbx_description
1 polymer ?
#
loop_
_entity_poly.entity_id
_entity_poly.type
_entity_poly.pdbx_seq_one_letter_code
_entity_poly.pdbx_strand_id
1 'polypeptide(L)'
;PYSMFQTLTKGNGLMGPQTWMTPQERYDVIHYLREKFMKPMHPKYQSLTDEYLAGLPKVNTVVPITKQVGRDFGPALASQLGRDVSSVLTVKLGDAHSISYNLHTMDQAAVWRGGFLKLRGTQHYRERGESVPEVEGDPISGLQSWRWAHDGGFDYPTEDLLPRGPMPSKWMEYRGHHLHGAKVVLSYSINGRDVLEMPSKPAGFRAIVHTLHIAPGKQSLQLSVAQLEGEGARRGFLDPKATTVKLLQAKKSVAERLAVIGFPAKGPLERFAAAATFGETDGLDWSFDGKGRAILTIPASKKARLFQVIRYSAKTDAQLLSMAGYLGHLKLKNALPHPAKLLLGGKVRWPKVITTKGTLGKADAAYVMDTLTLPAKKPGKVWFRTSALAFFPDGRLAVCTHGGDVWIVSDVDESLANLKWKRFAAGMYEPFGLQVIDGLVYVTCKDRLTRLHDFNEDGEADFYESFSADDDVSTFFHAFNFDLQRDAAGNLYYAKSGQYTSYALAGSVIKVSPDGKKREIHCTGFRTPNGMGILPDGRVTVSDNQGSWMPASKVSLCKPGGFYGYVQTHVHKQRLWAPDGGRIDHRKVVPPETFDQPLIWMPQDFDNSSGGQLWVDDKRWGPLSGRLLHTSFGKGWLYYMMLQEIDGHDQAAIVRLKIDALTGIHRARVNPQDGQVYATGLNGWNGGGRKGLSQGHVHRFRYTGKHANLLTDTKILADGIELKFNFKLDPKSATDASRYKLKQWNYKWTQGYGSKQYSLRNPGKIGQDEVDIQGIEIVGDGHAVFLKIPDIQPVHQVKIELNLHAVDGSPFKELVYLTINKVPGP
;
A
#
# COMPACT_ATOMS: atom_id res chain seq x y z
N PRO A 1 7.51 -1.72 34.34
CA PRO A 1 7.40 -3.20 34.50
C PRO A 1 6.87 -3.91 33.25
N TYR A 2 5.84 -3.37 32.58
CA TYR A 2 5.22 -4.04 31.43
C TYR A 2 6.18 -4.30 30.27
N SER A 3 7.10 -3.38 29.97
CA SER A 3 8.13 -3.63 28.94
C SER A 3 9.09 -4.78 29.32
N MET A 4 9.43 -4.87 30.59
CA MET A 4 10.24 -5.99 31.10
C MET A 4 9.47 -7.31 31.02
N PHE A 5 8.18 -7.29 31.33
CA PHE A 5 7.30 -8.45 31.16
C PHE A 5 7.24 -8.91 29.70
N GLN A 6 7.15 -7.98 28.76
CA GLN A 6 7.22 -8.30 27.33
C GLN A 6 8.56 -8.90 26.92
N THR A 7 9.66 -8.38 27.49
CA THR A 7 11.01 -8.94 27.26
C THR A 7 11.11 -10.38 27.75
N LEU A 8 10.65 -10.68 28.96
CA LEU A 8 10.62 -12.06 29.49
C LEU A 8 9.68 -12.96 28.64
N THR A 9 8.58 -12.42 28.16
CA THR A 9 7.59 -13.19 27.38
C THR A 9 8.08 -13.55 25.97
N LYS A 10 8.79 -12.64 25.31
CA LYS A 10 9.19 -12.76 23.90
C LYS A 10 10.66 -13.09 23.68
N GLY A 11 11.48 -12.96 24.71
CA GLY A 11 12.93 -12.93 24.58
C GLY A 11 13.46 -11.59 24.06
N ASN A 12 14.77 -11.41 24.07
CA ASN A 12 15.45 -10.25 23.51
C ASN A 12 16.90 -10.60 23.17
N GLY A 13 17.28 -10.49 21.92
CA GLY A 13 18.60 -10.88 21.44
C GLY A 13 18.89 -12.36 21.70
N LEU A 14 19.97 -12.66 22.42
CA LEU A 14 20.36 -14.03 22.81
C LEU A 14 19.50 -14.62 23.94
N MET A 15 18.70 -13.80 24.62
CA MET A 15 17.81 -14.30 25.68
C MET A 15 16.52 -14.85 25.05
N GLY A 16 16.34 -16.16 25.08
CA GLY A 16 15.11 -16.82 24.63
C GLY A 16 13.89 -16.43 25.46
N PRO A 17 12.66 -16.63 24.90
CA PRO A 17 11.43 -16.40 25.67
C PRO A 17 11.33 -17.32 26.89
N GLN A 18 10.95 -16.75 28.03
CA GLN A 18 10.78 -17.47 29.29
C GLN A 18 9.34 -18.00 29.39
N THR A 19 8.97 -18.90 28.47
CA THR A 19 7.58 -19.41 28.35
C THR A 19 7.18 -20.39 29.45
N TRP A 20 8.16 -20.95 30.13
CA TRP A 20 7.98 -21.86 31.28
C TRP A 20 7.53 -21.14 32.56
N MET A 21 7.73 -19.83 32.66
CA MET A 21 7.26 -19.02 33.79
C MET A 21 5.80 -18.59 33.57
N THR A 22 5.00 -18.68 34.62
CA THR A 22 3.68 -18.10 34.66
C THR A 22 3.73 -16.55 34.54
N PRO A 23 2.66 -15.86 34.18
CA PRO A 23 2.63 -14.40 34.22
C PRO A 23 2.98 -13.82 35.59
N GLN A 24 2.53 -14.44 36.66
CA GLN A 24 2.85 -14.01 38.04
C GLN A 24 4.35 -14.11 38.32
N GLU A 25 4.97 -15.24 38.05
CA GLU A 25 6.42 -15.43 38.26
C GLU A 25 7.25 -14.43 37.45
N ARG A 26 6.82 -14.08 36.23
CA ARG A 26 7.50 -13.03 35.45
C ARG A 26 7.41 -11.67 36.13
N TYR A 27 6.25 -11.30 36.69
CA TYR A 27 6.11 -10.07 37.44
C TYR A 27 6.89 -10.09 38.75
N ASP A 28 6.98 -11.22 39.42
CA ASP A 28 7.77 -11.37 40.65
C ASP A 28 9.27 -11.16 40.41
N VAL A 29 9.79 -11.73 39.32
CA VAL A 29 11.16 -11.47 38.87
C VAL A 29 11.39 -10.00 38.55
N ILE A 30 10.44 -9.38 37.85
CA ILE A 30 10.52 -7.95 37.52
C ILE A 30 10.49 -7.08 38.76
N HIS A 31 9.64 -7.40 39.73
CA HIS A 31 9.58 -6.70 41.01
C HIS A 31 10.92 -6.82 41.75
N TYR A 32 11.47 -8.04 41.83
CA TYR A 32 12.78 -8.28 42.44
C TYR A 32 13.88 -7.44 41.78
N LEU A 33 13.97 -7.46 40.46
CA LEU A 33 14.98 -6.70 39.72
C LEU A 33 14.82 -5.19 39.94
N ARG A 34 13.60 -4.70 39.99
CA ARG A 34 13.32 -3.29 40.24
C ARG A 34 13.71 -2.83 41.63
N GLU A 35 13.34 -3.58 42.67
CA GLU A 35 13.60 -3.20 44.05
C GLU A 35 15.08 -3.40 44.44
N LYS A 36 15.71 -4.49 43.99
CA LYS A 36 17.08 -4.83 44.40
C LYS A 36 18.16 -4.15 43.56
N PHE A 37 17.91 -3.91 42.28
CA PHE A 37 18.93 -3.40 41.37
C PHE A 37 18.62 -2.03 40.81
N MET A 38 17.38 -1.76 40.40
CA MET A 38 17.07 -0.48 39.74
C MET A 38 16.86 0.65 40.76
N LYS A 39 16.21 0.40 41.87
CA LYS A 39 15.91 1.41 42.91
C LYS A 39 17.16 2.02 43.54
N PRO A 40 18.19 1.21 43.94
CA PRO A 40 19.41 1.78 44.49
C PRO A 40 20.26 2.54 43.46
N MET A 41 20.18 2.19 42.17
CA MET A 41 21.12 2.66 41.15
C MET A 41 20.55 3.75 40.23
N HIS A 42 19.25 4.06 40.31
CA HIS A 42 18.64 4.99 39.39
C HIS A 42 18.06 6.21 40.11
N PRO A 43 18.66 7.43 39.95
CA PRO A 43 18.21 8.66 40.63
C PRO A 43 16.76 9.06 40.39
N LYS A 44 16.16 8.62 39.26
CA LYS A 44 14.77 8.89 38.87
C LYS A 44 13.88 7.66 38.98
N TYR A 45 14.19 6.74 39.90
CA TYR A 45 13.35 5.57 40.11
C TYR A 45 11.94 5.96 40.55
N GLN A 46 10.95 5.44 39.83
CA GLN A 46 9.54 5.61 40.19
C GLN A 46 9.04 4.29 40.81
N SER A 47 8.54 4.38 42.05
CA SER A 47 7.87 3.26 42.70
C SER A 47 6.59 2.89 41.94
N LEU A 48 6.22 1.63 42.02
CA LEU A 48 4.96 1.16 41.47
C LEU A 48 3.84 1.59 42.43
N THR A 49 2.82 2.25 41.87
CA THR A 49 1.59 2.57 42.61
C THR A 49 0.54 1.48 42.39
N ASP A 50 -0.41 1.36 43.30
CA ASP A 50 -1.51 0.39 43.17
C ASP A 50 -2.37 0.68 41.93
N GLU A 51 -2.56 1.98 41.57
CA GLU A 51 -3.26 2.34 40.35
C GLU A 51 -2.51 1.86 39.10
N TYR A 52 -1.17 1.99 39.12
CA TYR A 52 -0.36 1.46 38.02
C TYR A 52 -0.47 -0.07 37.92
N LEU A 53 -0.44 -0.77 39.08
CA LEU A 53 -0.55 -2.23 39.10
C LEU A 53 -1.96 -2.69 38.69
N ALA A 54 -3.00 -1.97 39.13
CA ALA A 54 -4.38 -2.25 38.74
C ALA A 54 -4.63 -2.06 37.23
N GLY A 55 -3.93 -1.10 36.63
CA GLY A 55 -3.98 -0.81 35.19
C GLY A 55 -3.15 -1.76 34.32
N LEU A 56 -2.34 -2.67 34.91
CA LEU A 56 -1.60 -3.64 34.12
C LEU A 56 -2.53 -4.70 33.52
N PRO A 57 -2.27 -5.13 32.25
CA PRO A 57 -3.03 -6.22 31.66
C PRO A 57 -2.93 -7.49 32.51
N LYS A 58 -4.04 -7.92 33.05
CA LYS A 58 -4.16 -9.17 33.86
C LYS A 58 -4.10 -10.43 33.01
N VAL A 59 -4.23 -10.30 31.73
CA VAL A 59 -4.12 -11.35 30.73
C VAL A 59 -3.03 -10.96 29.78
N ASN A 60 -2.27 -11.92 29.26
CA ASN A 60 -1.31 -11.67 28.20
C ASN A 60 -2.07 -11.16 26.95
N THR A 61 -2.27 -9.84 26.88
CA THR A 61 -2.91 -9.16 25.75
C THR A 61 -1.95 -8.97 24.58
N VAL A 62 -0.82 -9.66 24.56
CA VAL A 62 -0.23 -10.00 23.27
C VAL A 62 -1.26 -10.87 22.59
N VAL A 63 -2.17 -10.20 21.90
CA VAL A 63 -3.05 -10.87 20.93
C VAL A 63 -2.08 -11.70 20.11
N PRO A 64 -2.18 -13.05 20.15
CA PRO A 64 -1.33 -13.88 19.34
C PRO A 64 -1.45 -13.32 17.94
N ILE A 65 -0.34 -13.03 17.30
CA ILE A 65 -0.34 -12.63 15.90
C ILE A 65 -1.18 -13.69 15.21
N THR A 66 -2.42 -13.36 14.94
CA THR A 66 -3.38 -14.34 14.44
C THR A 66 -2.85 -14.75 13.08
N LYS A 67 -2.32 -15.98 13.02
CA LYS A 67 -1.99 -16.58 11.73
C LYS A 67 -3.21 -16.44 10.88
N GLN A 68 -3.14 -15.73 9.76
CA GLN A 68 -4.27 -15.53 8.85
C GLN A 68 -4.53 -16.80 8.03
N VAL A 69 -4.43 -17.94 8.71
CA VAL A 69 -4.73 -19.25 8.13
C VAL A 69 -6.22 -19.33 7.84
N GLY A 70 -6.55 -19.61 6.58
CA GLY A 70 -7.91 -19.72 6.13
C GLY A 70 -8.64 -18.39 5.96
N ARG A 71 -7.91 -17.29 5.73
CA ARG A 71 -8.49 -16.04 5.28
C ARG A 71 -9.16 -16.22 3.92
N ASP A 72 -10.34 -15.68 3.78
CA ASP A 72 -11.06 -15.65 2.52
C ASP A 72 -10.60 -14.42 1.70
N PHE A 73 -9.91 -14.66 0.59
CA PHE A 73 -9.52 -13.65 -0.40
C PHE A 73 -10.47 -13.60 -1.60
N GLY A 74 -11.53 -14.40 -1.58
CA GLY A 74 -12.29 -14.68 -2.79
C GLY A 74 -11.57 -15.72 -3.67
N PRO A 75 -11.91 -15.77 -4.97
CA PRO A 75 -11.36 -16.76 -5.90
C PRO A 75 -9.96 -16.40 -6.41
N ALA A 76 -9.51 -15.15 -6.24
CA ALA A 76 -8.21 -14.67 -6.71
C ALA A 76 -7.52 -13.78 -5.68
N LEU A 77 -6.18 -13.74 -5.72
CA LEU A 77 -5.34 -12.89 -4.89
C LEU A 77 -4.23 -12.27 -5.73
N ALA A 78 -4.19 -10.94 -5.77
CA ALA A 78 -3.07 -10.20 -6.33
C ALA A 78 -1.95 -10.08 -5.29
N SER A 79 -0.71 -10.37 -5.70
CA SER A 79 0.48 -10.31 -4.85
C SER A 79 1.76 -10.35 -5.70
N GLN A 80 2.92 -10.43 -5.05
CA GLN A 80 4.12 -10.99 -5.68
C GLN A 80 4.14 -12.51 -5.54
N LEU A 81 4.98 -13.20 -6.31
CA LEU A 81 5.27 -14.61 -6.14
C LEU A 81 6.79 -14.82 -6.05
N GLY A 82 7.23 -15.27 -4.86
CA GLY A 82 8.64 -15.30 -4.55
C GLY A 82 9.27 -13.91 -4.57
N ARG A 83 10.56 -13.86 -4.89
CA ARG A 83 11.32 -12.60 -5.02
C ARG A 83 11.51 -12.17 -6.47
N ASP A 84 11.07 -13.02 -7.41
CA ASP A 84 11.38 -12.87 -8.83
C ASP A 84 10.19 -12.30 -9.63
N VAL A 85 8.94 -12.57 -9.22
CA VAL A 85 7.76 -12.08 -9.92
C VAL A 85 7.05 -11.03 -9.06
N SER A 86 7.12 -9.79 -9.47
CA SER A 86 6.69 -8.63 -8.67
C SER A 86 5.18 -8.38 -8.70
N SER A 87 4.46 -8.85 -9.70
CA SER A 87 3.01 -8.67 -9.81
C SER A 87 2.37 -9.93 -10.39
N VAL A 88 1.56 -10.61 -9.60
CA VAL A 88 0.80 -11.79 -10.04
C VAL A 88 -0.65 -11.73 -9.61
N LEU A 89 -1.51 -12.41 -10.36
CA LEU A 89 -2.84 -12.82 -9.91
C LEU A 89 -2.85 -14.34 -9.73
N THR A 90 -3.01 -14.79 -8.50
CA THR A 90 -3.16 -16.22 -8.20
C THR A 90 -4.63 -16.58 -8.11
N VAL A 91 -5.07 -17.51 -8.96
CA VAL A 91 -6.46 -17.97 -9.08
C VAL A 91 -6.60 -19.37 -8.50
N LYS A 92 -7.64 -19.56 -7.67
CA LYS A 92 -8.05 -20.88 -7.15
C LYS A 92 -8.86 -21.61 -8.22
N LEU A 93 -8.42 -22.80 -8.61
CA LEU A 93 -9.09 -23.60 -9.66
C LEU A 93 -10.04 -24.69 -9.10
N GLY A 94 -10.12 -24.84 -7.78
CA GLY A 94 -10.82 -25.94 -7.10
C GLY A 94 -9.92 -27.15 -6.87
N ASP A 95 -10.39 -28.11 -6.06
CA ASP A 95 -9.67 -29.34 -5.69
C ASP A 95 -8.22 -29.12 -5.28
N ALA A 96 -7.96 -28.04 -4.50
CA ALA A 96 -6.63 -27.60 -4.08
C ALA A 96 -5.62 -27.34 -5.23
N HIS A 97 -6.11 -26.99 -6.42
CA HIS A 97 -5.27 -26.53 -7.54
C HIS A 97 -5.29 -25.02 -7.62
N SER A 98 -4.15 -24.47 -8.04
CA SER A 98 -3.99 -23.01 -8.18
C SER A 98 -3.10 -22.69 -9.38
N ILE A 99 -3.32 -21.53 -9.98
CA ILE A 99 -2.52 -20.99 -11.07
C ILE A 99 -2.22 -19.52 -10.77
N SER A 100 -0.98 -19.08 -11.01
CA SER A 100 -0.57 -17.68 -10.94
C SER A 100 -0.19 -17.15 -12.31
N TYR A 101 -0.70 -16.00 -12.67
CA TYR A 101 -0.35 -15.25 -13.88
C TYR A 101 0.53 -14.07 -13.53
N ASN A 102 1.62 -13.87 -14.24
CA ASN A 102 2.41 -12.65 -14.19
C ASN A 102 1.63 -11.55 -14.93
N LEU A 103 1.21 -10.52 -14.21
CA LEU A 103 0.37 -9.45 -14.78
C LEU A 103 1.13 -8.46 -15.67
N HIS A 104 2.47 -8.57 -15.73
CA HIS A 104 3.28 -7.77 -16.64
C HIS A 104 3.44 -8.41 -18.03
N THR A 105 3.25 -9.73 -18.13
CA THR A 105 3.50 -10.49 -19.37
C THR A 105 2.34 -11.39 -19.78
N MET A 106 1.35 -11.57 -18.91
CA MET A 106 0.28 -12.56 -19.00
C MET A 106 0.78 -14.01 -19.16
N ASP A 107 2.02 -14.25 -18.80
CA ASP A 107 2.54 -15.61 -18.68
C ASP A 107 2.05 -16.27 -17.39
N GLN A 108 1.94 -17.57 -17.40
CA GLN A 108 1.81 -18.32 -16.17
C GLN A 108 3.12 -18.27 -15.38
N ALA A 109 3.07 -17.72 -14.17
CA ALA A 109 4.21 -17.73 -13.25
C ALA A 109 4.36 -19.09 -12.55
N ALA A 110 3.25 -19.75 -12.24
CA ALA A 110 3.23 -21.09 -11.64
C ALA A 110 1.86 -21.77 -11.79
N VAL A 111 1.85 -23.11 -11.80
CA VAL A 111 0.66 -23.94 -11.62
C VAL A 111 1.00 -25.12 -10.71
N TRP A 112 0.13 -25.39 -9.71
CA TRP A 112 0.42 -26.40 -8.70
C TRP A 112 -0.84 -27.03 -8.12
N ARG A 113 -0.66 -28.08 -7.32
CA ARG A 113 -1.68 -28.79 -6.54
C ARG A 113 -1.28 -28.93 -5.06
N GLY A 114 -2.23 -29.13 -4.19
CA GLY A 114 -1.98 -29.39 -2.76
C GLY A 114 -2.17 -28.20 -1.84
N GLY A 115 -2.45 -27.01 -2.36
CA GLY A 115 -2.64 -25.81 -1.57
C GLY A 115 -2.79 -24.55 -2.39
N PHE A 116 -2.66 -23.40 -1.70
CA PHE A 116 -2.74 -22.08 -2.33
C PHE A 116 -1.37 -21.39 -2.27
N LEU A 117 -1.19 -20.44 -1.37
CA LEU A 117 0.07 -19.73 -1.15
C LEU A 117 0.52 -19.83 0.30
N LYS A 118 1.82 -19.93 0.53
CA LYS A 118 2.43 -19.80 1.86
C LYS A 118 2.37 -18.33 2.28
N LEU A 119 1.30 -17.94 2.93
CA LEU A 119 1.07 -16.57 3.38
C LEU A 119 1.54 -16.34 4.82
N ARG A 120 1.98 -17.39 5.51
CA ARG A 120 2.49 -17.32 6.88
C ARG A 120 3.80 -16.57 6.90
N GLY A 121 3.87 -15.52 7.70
CA GLY A 121 5.09 -14.75 7.86
C GLY A 121 5.31 -13.65 6.83
N THR A 122 4.42 -13.49 5.84
CA THR A 122 4.43 -12.31 4.99
C THR A 122 3.79 -11.13 5.71
N GLN A 123 4.23 -9.94 5.40
CA GLN A 123 3.81 -8.73 6.08
C GLN A 123 2.33 -8.39 5.91
N HIS A 124 1.73 -8.78 4.79
CA HIS A 124 0.28 -8.64 4.54
C HIS A 124 -0.58 -9.52 5.41
N TYR A 125 0.00 -10.61 5.93
CA TYR A 125 -0.73 -11.68 6.59
C TYR A 125 -0.27 -11.90 8.02
N ARG A 126 0.81 -11.19 8.44
CA ARG A 126 1.39 -11.28 9.76
C ARG A 126 2.10 -9.97 10.13
N GLU A 127 2.11 -9.59 11.39
CA GLU A 127 2.61 -8.29 11.89
C GLU A 127 4.08 -8.00 11.57
N ARG A 128 4.94 -9.00 11.52
CA ARG A 128 6.36 -8.88 11.17
C ARG A 128 6.74 -10.07 10.32
N GLY A 129 6.59 -9.97 9.03
CA GLY A 129 6.98 -11.01 8.09
C GLY A 129 8.09 -10.49 7.20
N GLU A 130 9.18 -11.24 7.09
CA GLU A 130 10.25 -11.00 6.12
C GLU A 130 10.13 -11.91 4.90
N SER A 131 9.27 -12.93 4.98
CA SER A 131 8.99 -13.85 3.88
C SER A 131 8.01 -13.25 2.89
N VAL A 132 8.06 -13.74 1.68
CA VAL A 132 7.20 -13.36 0.55
C VAL A 132 6.20 -14.48 0.25
N PRO A 133 5.07 -14.22 -0.44
CA PRO A 133 4.17 -15.25 -0.90
C PRO A 133 4.90 -16.27 -1.79
N GLU A 134 4.80 -17.54 -1.45
CA GLU A 134 5.36 -18.65 -2.22
C GLU A 134 4.30 -19.72 -2.47
N VAL A 135 4.51 -20.56 -3.46
CA VAL A 135 3.65 -21.71 -3.74
C VAL A 135 3.55 -22.62 -2.52
N GLU A 136 2.32 -22.97 -2.11
CA GLU A 136 2.07 -24.01 -1.12
C GLU A 136 1.50 -25.25 -1.80
N GLY A 137 2.37 -26.19 -2.10
CA GLY A 137 2.03 -27.43 -2.80
C GLY A 137 3.06 -27.84 -3.83
N ASP A 138 2.68 -28.80 -4.66
CA ASP A 138 3.58 -29.41 -5.64
C ASP A 138 3.35 -28.78 -7.03
N PRO A 139 4.37 -28.19 -7.66
CA PRO A 139 4.31 -27.79 -9.05
C PRO A 139 3.92 -28.94 -9.98
N ILE A 140 3.13 -28.66 -11.01
CA ILE A 140 2.75 -29.66 -12.01
C ILE A 140 3.78 -29.61 -13.14
N SER A 141 4.69 -30.56 -13.14
CA SER A 141 5.78 -30.64 -14.13
C SER A 141 5.24 -30.70 -15.56
N GLY A 142 5.91 -30.00 -16.45
CA GLY A 142 5.54 -29.93 -17.88
C GLY A 142 4.43 -28.94 -18.19
N LEU A 143 3.64 -28.49 -17.17
CA LEU A 143 2.58 -27.46 -17.35
C LEU A 143 3.00 -26.08 -16.86
N GLN A 144 4.28 -25.83 -16.59
CA GLN A 144 4.75 -24.53 -16.11
C GLN A 144 4.82 -23.47 -17.22
N SER A 145 4.75 -23.87 -18.50
CA SER A 145 4.74 -22.94 -19.63
C SER A 145 3.32 -22.63 -20.07
N TRP A 146 2.95 -21.36 -20.01
CA TRP A 146 1.81 -20.73 -20.63
C TRP A 146 2.28 -19.32 -20.97
N ARG A 147 2.71 -19.13 -22.21
CA ARG A 147 3.40 -17.92 -22.63
C ARG A 147 3.03 -17.53 -24.03
N TRP A 148 2.69 -16.27 -24.23
CA TRP A 148 2.44 -15.69 -25.55
C TRP A 148 3.74 -15.27 -26.23
N ALA A 149 3.80 -15.46 -27.55
CA ALA A 149 4.92 -14.98 -28.35
C ALA A 149 4.77 -13.49 -28.65
N HIS A 150 5.89 -12.79 -28.67
CA HIS A 150 6.02 -11.38 -29.02
C HIS A 150 7.08 -11.24 -30.09
N ASP A 151 6.79 -10.49 -31.19
CA ASP A 151 7.69 -10.33 -32.36
C ASP A 151 8.24 -11.68 -32.90
N GLY A 152 7.39 -12.70 -32.91
CA GLY A 152 7.72 -14.04 -33.43
C GLY A 152 8.52 -14.95 -32.50
N GLY A 153 8.78 -14.53 -31.25
CA GLY A 153 9.51 -15.30 -30.24
C GLY A 153 8.86 -15.35 -28.87
N PHE A 154 9.43 -16.15 -28.00
CA PHE A 154 8.99 -16.29 -26.60
C PHE A 154 9.99 -15.69 -25.60
N ASP A 155 11.09 -15.17 -26.07
CA ASP A 155 12.13 -14.57 -25.24
C ASP A 155 11.91 -13.06 -25.20
N TYR A 156 11.95 -12.46 -24.00
CA TYR A 156 11.83 -11.03 -23.86
C TYR A 156 13.16 -10.35 -24.21
N PRO A 157 13.13 -9.12 -24.76
CA PRO A 157 14.33 -8.43 -25.20
C PRO A 157 15.22 -7.92 -24.05
N THR A 158 14.90 -8.20 -22.79
CA THR A 158 15.70 -7.81 -21.63
C THR A 158 16.47 -9.01 -21.09
N GLU A 159 17.81 -8.90 -21.07
CA GLU A 159 18.69 -9.92 -20.49
C GLU A 159 18.54 -10.06 -18.96
N ASP A 160 17.95 -9.08 -18.32
CA ASP A 160 17.82 -8.99 -16.87
C ASP A 160 16.42 -9.24 -16.44
N LEU A 161 16.20 -10.39 -15.80
CA LEU A 161 15.08 -10.66 -14.94
C LEU A 161 13.69 -10.27 -15.52
N LEU A 162 12.67 -10.98 -15.11
CA LEU A 162 11.28 -10.69 -15.44
C LEU A 162 10.95 -9.20 -15.39
N PRO A 163 10.17 -8.69 -16.34
CA PRO A 163 9.79 -7.29 -16.38
C PRO A 163 9.25 -6.82 -15.04
N ARG A 164 9.73 -5.67 -14.57
CA ARG A 164 9.27 -5.05 -13.31
C ARG A 164 8.04 -4.19 -13.51
N GLY A 165 7.67 -3.94 -14.74
CA GLY A 165 6.49 -3.24 -15.19
C GLY A 165 5.84 -3.96 -16.38
N PRO A 166 4.70 -3.46 -16.87
CA PRO A 166 3.99 -4.06 -17.98
C PRO A 166 4.85 -4.07 -19.25
N MET A 167 4.65 -5.09 -20.07
CA MET A 167 5.19 -5.13 -21.42
C MET A 167 4.63 -3.96 -22.25
N PRO A 168 5.29 -3.54 -23.32
CA PRO A 168 4.72 -2.55 -24.24
C PRO A 168 3.29 -2.95 -24.67
N SER A 169 2.36 -2.00 -24.62
CA SER A 169 0.93 -2.26 -24.88
C SER A 169 0.64 -2.82 -26.28
N LYS A 170 1.53 -2.57 -27.26
CA LYS A 170 1.47 -3.22 -28.57
C LYS A 170 1.60 -4.74 -28.51
N TRP A 171 2.29 -5.28 -27.49
CA TRP A 171 2.49 -6.71 -27.29
C TRP A 171 1.46 -7.28 -26.33
N MET A 172 1.27 -6.65 -25.18
CA MET A 172 0.38 -7.14 -24.14
C MET A 172 -0.14 -5.98 -23.26
N GLU A 173 -1.40 -6.03 -22.92
CA GLU A 173 -1.99 -5.13 -21.93
C GLU A 173 -2.96 -5.91 -21.05
N TYR A 174 -2.65 -6.01 -19.75
CA TYR A 174 -3.60 -6.54 -18.76
C TYR A 174 -4.60 -5.47 -18.38
N ARG A 175 -5.89 -5.73 -18.65
CA ARG A 175 -6.99 -4.78 -18.41
C ARG A 175 -7.72 -5.01 -17.10
N GLY A 176 -7.54 -6.18 -16.49
CA GLY A 176 -8.19 -6.51 -15.24
C GLY A 176 -8.73 -7.95 -15.21
N HIS A 177 -9.51 -8.24 -14.17
CA HIS A 177 -10.17 -9.52 -14.06
C HIS A 177 -11.59 -9.36 -13.53
N HIS A 178 -12.49 -10.20 -14.04
CA HIS A 178 -13.88 -10.28 -13.62
C HIS A 178 -14.08 -11.46 -12.68
N LEU A 179 -14.95 -11.27 -11.71
CA LEU A 179 -15.34 -12.29 -10.74
C LEU A 179 -16.80 -12.67 -10.94
N HIS A 180 -17.07 -13.96 -11.17
CA HIS A 180 -18.42 -14.50 -11.27
C HIS A 180 -18.58 -15.71 -10.34
N GLY A 181 -18.98 -15.45 -9.11
CA GLY A 181 -18.94 -16.45 -8.05
C GLY A 181 -17.51 -16.93 -7.79
N ALA A 182 -17.23 -18.22 -7.97
CA ALA A 182 -15.88 -18.79 -7.86
C ALA A 182 -15.05 -18.72 -9.15
N LYS A 183 -15.62 -18.25 -10.25
CA LYS A 183 -14.94 -18.16 -11.55
C LYS A 183 -14.25 -16.81 -11.69
N VAL A 184 -13.09 -16.84 -12.33
CA VAL A 184 -12.29 -15.65 -12.67
C VAL A 184 -12.14 -15.59 -14.17
N VAL A 185 -12.41 -14.45 -14.78
CA VAL A 185 -12.16 -14.19 -16.20
C VAL A 185 -11.12 -13.08 -16.28
N LEU A 186 -9.95 -13.43 -16.82
CA LEU A 186 -8.87 -12.47 -17.11
C LEU A 186 -9.21 -11.73 -18.40
N SER A 187 -9.06 -10.41 -18.40
CA SER A 187 -9.24 -9.56 -19.58
C SER A 187 -7.90 -8.90 -19.92
N TYR A 188 -7.42 -9.14 -21.14
CA TYR A 188 -6.14 -8.60 -21.61
C TYR A 188 -6.09 -8.54 -23.14
N SER A 189 -5.06 -7.94 -23.71
CA SER A 189 -4.80 -8.01 -25.15
C SER A 189 -3.43 -8.61 -25.44
N ILE A 190 -3.30 -9.31 -26.57
CA ILE A 190 -2.04 -9.83 -27.07
C ILE A 190 -1.90 -9.41 -28.54
N ASN A 191 -0.80 -8.71 -28.86
CA ASN A 191 -0.53 -8.17 -30.20
C ASN A 191 -1.75 -7.47 -30.79
N GLY A 192 -2.45 -6.65 -29.96
CA GLY A 192 -3.63 -5.89 -30.34
C GLY A 192 -4.92 -6.69 -30.46
N ARG A 193 -4.96 -7.97 -30.12
CA ARG A 193 -6.18 -8.79 -30.08
C ARG A 193 -6.64 -8.99 -28.64
N ASP A 194 -7.91 -8.67 -28.38
CA ASP A 194 -8.50 -8.86 -27.06
C ASP A 194 -8.72 -10.33 -26.76
N VAL A 195 -8.40 -10.71 -25.51
CA VAL A 195 -8.51 -12.07 -24.98
C VAL A 195 -9.30 -12.03 -23.69
N LEU A 196 -10.31 -12.86 -23.58
CA LEU A 196 -10.92 -13.25 -22.33
C LEU A 196 -10.51 -14.69 -22.02
N GLU A 197 -9.85 -14.89 -20.90
CA GLU A 197 -9.35 -16.19 -20.47
C GLU A 197 -10.00 -16.59 -19.15
N MET A 198 -10.57 -17.78 -19.11
CA MET A 198 -11.13 -18.38 -17.90
C MET A 198 -10.43 -19.69 -17.60
N PRO A 199 -9.47 -19.71 -16.65
CA PRO A 199 -8.86 -20.93 -16.17
C PRO A 199 -9.82 -21.70 -15.27
N SER A 200 -9.80 -23.01 -15.37
CA SER A 200 -10.64 -23.90 -14.58
C SER A 200 -10.02 -25.28 -14.41
N LYS A 201 -10.50 -26.01 -13.40
CA LYS A 201 -10.20 -27.42 -13.20
C LYS A 201 -11.50 -28.16 -12.92
N PRO A 202 -12.03 -28.90 -13.89
CA PRO A 202 -13.24 -29.70 -13.67
C PRO A 202 -13.04 -30.74 -12.55
N ALA A 203 -14.06 -30.92 -11.73
CA ALA A 203 -14.05 -31.85 -10.61
C ALA A 203 -13.75 -33.29 -11.09
N GLY A 204 -12.92 -34.00 -10.34
CA GLY A 204 -12.52 -35.38 -10.69
C GLY A 204 -11.57 -35.48 -11.88
N PHE A 205 -11.30 -34.40 -12.60
CA PHE A 205 -10.46 -34.36 -13.77
C PHE A 205 -9.04 -33.85 -13.48
N ARG A 206 -7.99 -34.49 -14.02
CA ARG A 206 -6.60 -34.09 -13.70
C ARG A 206 -6.06 -33.01 -14.63
N ALA A 207 -6.87 -32.43 -15.52
CA ALA A 207 -6.43 -31.42 -16.47
C ALA A 207 -6.75 -30.00 -15.98
N ILE A 208 -5.91 -29.07 -16.35
CA ILE A 208 -6.19 -27.63 -16.30
C ILE A 208 -6.80 -27.23 -17.64
N VAL A 209 -7.91 -26.51 -17.58
CA VAL A 209 -8.64 -26.07 -18.77
C VAL A 209 -8.62 -24.56 -18.84
N HIS A 210 -8.15 -24.01 -19.95
CA HIS A 210 -8.23 -22.59 -20.25
C HIS A 210 -9.30 -22.40 -21.34
N THR A 211 -10.39 -21.70 -21.00
CA THR A 211 -11.39 -21.31 -21.99
C THR A 211 -11.00 -19.93 -22.50
N LEU A 212 -10.73 -19.83 -23.80
CA LEU A 212 -10.30 -18.62 -24.46
C LEU A 212 -11.40 -18.11 -25.41
N HIS A 213 -11.73 -16.83 -25.26
CA HIS A 213 -12.48 -16.09 -26.26
C HIS A 213 -11.58 -14.98 -26.80
N ILE A 214 -11.18 -15.12 -28.07
CA ILE A 214 -10.20 -14.23 -28.72
C ILE A 214 -10.90 -13.41 -29.79
N ALA A 215 -10.80 -12.10 -29.69
CA ALA A 215 -11.40 -11.16 -30.62
C ALA A 215 -10.85 -11.31 -32.05
N PRO A 216 -11.55 -10.79 -33.09
CA PRO A 216 -11.02 -10.74 -34.46
C PRO A 216 -9.66 -10.01 -34.50
N GLY A 217 -8.82 -10.35 -35.49
CA GLY A 217 -7.55 -9.66 -35.69
C GLY A 217 -6.79 -10.15 -36.91
N LYS A 218 -5.93 -9.27 -37.43
CA LYS A 218 -5.16 -9.51 -38.67
C LYS A 218 -3.90 -10.34 -38.46
N GLN A 219 -3.44 -10.45 -37.21
CA GLN A 219 -2.21 -11.19 -36.88
C GLN A 219 -2.52 -12.56 -36.31
N SER A 220 -1.71 -13.56 -36.66
CA SER A 220 -1.71 -14.83 -35.95
C SER A 220 -1.06 -14.68 -34.58
N LEU A 221 -1.51 -15.47 -33.60
CA LEU A 221 -0.93 -15.53 -32.26
C LEU A 221 -0.28 -16.90 -32.07
N GLN A 222 0.79 -16.94 -31.26
CA GLN A 222 1.42 -18.18 -30.83
C GLN A 222 1.44 -18.25 -29.30
N LEU A 223 1.07 -19.42 -28.78
CA LEU A 223 0.99 -19.69 -27.36
C LEU A 223 1.76 -20.97 -27.02
N SER A 224 2.80 -20.87 -26.19
CA SER A 224 3.46 -22.04 -25.60
C SER A 224 2.58 -22.59 -24.48
N VAL A 225 2.12 -23.82 -24.58
CA VAL A 225 1.11 -24.38 -23.65
C VAL A 225 1.68 -25.45 -22.72
N ALA A 226 2.81 -26.03 -23.04
CA ALA A 226 3.50 -27.00 -22.21
C ALA A 226 5.00 -27.00 -22.58
N GLN A 227 5.84 -27.33 -21.62
CA GLN A 227 7.28 -27.42 -21.85
C GLN A 227 7.88 -28.54 -20.99
N LEU A 228 8.64 -29.41 -21.61
CA LEU A 228 9.51 -30.36 -20.94
C LEU A 228 10.87 -30.36 -21.67
N GLU A 229 11.89 -30.00 -20.90
CA GLU A 229 13.28 -30.01 -21.34
C GLU A 229 14.00 -31.21 -20.74
N GLY A 230 14.91 -31.80 -21.48
CA GLY A 230 15.78 -32.87 -21.03
C GLY A 230 16.23 -33.80 -22.14
N GLU A 231 17.33 -34.50 -21.89
CA GLU A 231 17.91 -35.47 -22.82
C GLU A 231 16.94 -36.63 -23.07
N GLY A 232 16.73 -36.99 -24.32
CA GLY A 232 15.82 -38.06 -24.70
C GLY A 232 14.33 -37.69 -24.73
N ALA A 233 13.98 -36.39 -24.59
CA ALA A 233 12.59 -35.94 -24.73
C ALA A 233 12.05 -36.23 -26.12
N ARG A 234 10.90 -36.94 -26.19
CA ARG A 234 10.18 -37.22 -27.43
C ARG A 234 8.99 -36.28 -27.55
N ARG A 235 8.73 -35.83 -28.76
CA ARG A 235 7.65 -34.89 -29.10
C ARG A 235 6.82 -35.46 -30.23
N GLY A 236 5.54 -35.20 -30.24
CA GLY A 236 4.66 -35.64 -31.30
C GLY A 236 3.20 -35.62 -30.90
N PHE A 237 2.38 -36.27 -31.69
CA PHE A 237 0.94 -36.29 -31.51
C PHE A 237 0.48 -37.70 -31.12
N LEU A 238 -0.44 -37.79 -30.22
CA LEU A 238 -1.09 -39.02 -29.80
C LEU A 238 -2.51 -39.05 -30.36
N ASP A 239 -2.86 -40.15 -31.04
CA ASP A 239 -4.24 -40.36 -31.47
C ASP A 239 -5.13 -40.59 -30.24
N PRO A 240 -6.29 -39.90 -30.12
CA PRO A 240 -7.24 -40.12 -29.02
C PRO A 240 -7.72 -41.56 -28.89
N LYS A 241 -7.69 -42.34 -29.99
CA LYS A 241 -8.07 -43.76 -30.01
C LYS A 241 -6.90 -44.73 -29.80
N ALA A 242 -5.70 -44.20 -29.53
CA ALA A 242 -4.51 -45.02 -29.33
C ALA A 242 -4.65 -45.93 -28.10
N THR A 243 -4.24 -47.16 -28.22
CA THR A 243 -4.14 -48.14 -27.12
C THR A 243 -2.69 -48.27 -26.60
N THR A 244 -1.72 -47.70 -27.31
CA THR A 244 -0.30 -47.61 -26.91
C THR A 244 0.24 -46.21 -27.16
N VAL A 245 1.24 -45.76 -26.37
CA VAL A 245 1.88 -44.47 -26.55
C VAL A 245 2.86 -44.51 -27.73
N LYS A 246 2.34 -44.23 -28.92
CA LYS A 246 3.14 -44.03 -30.11
C LYS A 246 2.92 -42.62 -30.62
N LEU A 247 3.96 -41.78 -30.52
CA LEU A 247 3.88 -40.39 -30.96
C LEU A 247 4.06 -40.28 -32.47
N LEU A 248 3.11 -39.67 -33.13
CA LEU A 248 3.11 -39.42 -34.56
C LEU A 248 3.84 -38.10 -34.86
N GLN A 249 4.66 -38.09 -35.90
CA GLN A 249 5.42 -36.91 -36.32
C GLN A 249 4.72 -36.11 -37.44
N ALA A 250 3.57 -36.52 -37.89
CA ALA A 250 2.94 -35.98 -39.09
C ALA A 250 2.19 -34.65 -38.81
N LYS A 251 2.48 -33.66 -39.63
CA LYS A 251 1.71 -32.41 -39.80
C LYS A 251 0.38 -32.72 -40.52
N LYS A 252 -0.65 -33.11 -39.84
CA LYS A 252 -2.02 -33.05 -40.39
C LYS A 252 -2.91 -32.32 -39.41
N SER A 253 -3.87 -31.54 -39.92
CA SER A 253 -4.87 -30.78 -39.14
C SER A 253 -5.20 -31.46 -37.82
N VAL A 254 -4.99 -30.79 -36.72
CA VAL A 254 -4.80 -31.41 -35.41
C VAL A 254 -5.98 -31.16 -34.47
N ALA A 255 -7.12 -30.78 -35.00
CA ALA A 255 -8.34 -30.53 -34.22
C ALA A 255 -8.77 -31.68 -33.27
N GLU A 256 -8.24 -32.88 -33.53
CA GLU A 256 -8.59 -34.09 -32.77
C GLU A 256 -7.39 -34.79 -32.12
N ARG A 257 -6.18 -34.22 -32.19
CA ARG A 257 -4.97 -34.87 -31.69
C ARG A 257 -4.42 -34.20 -30.46
N LEU A 258 -3.94 -35.00 -29.53
CA LEU A 258 -3.26 -34.57 -28.33
C LEU A 258 -1.78 -34.32 -28.66
N ALA A 259 -1.34 -33.03 -28.52
CA ALA A 259 0.09 -32.69 -28.57
C ALA A 259 0.77 -33.17 -27.28
N VAL A 260 1.83 -33.97 -27.43
CA VAL A 260 2.49 -34.62 -26.30
C VAL A 260 3.99 -34.37 -26.32
N ILE A 261 4.53 -34.03 -25.15
CA ILE A 261 5.95 -34.07 -24.86
C ILE A 261 6.17 -35.12 -23.77
N GLY A 262 7.11 -36.01 -23.95
CA GLY A 262 7.38 -37.07 -22.99
C GLY A 262 8.84 -37.48 -22.93
N PHE A 263 9.25 -38.04 -21.79
CA PHE A 263 10.57 -38.59 -21.54
C PHE A 263 10.56 -40.12 -21.57
N PRO A 264 11.71 -40.81 -21.81
CA PRO A 264 11.86 -42.24 -21.59
C PRO A 264 11.57 -42.63 -20.13
N ALA A 265 11.37 -43.92 -19.87
CA ALA A 265 10.87 -44.47 -18.61
C ALA A 265 11.63 -44.14 -17.32
N LYS A 266 12.79 -43.50 -17.38
CA LYS A 266 13.66 -43.12 -16.24
C LYS A 266 13.79 -41.61 -16.09
N GLY A 267 12.73 -40.84 -16.35
CA GLY A 267 12.73 -39.39 -16.28
C GLY A 267 12.12 -38.82 -14.98
N PRO A 268 11.90 -37.49 -14.96
CA PRO A 268 11.37 -36.75 -13.80
C PRO A 268 9.99 -37.24 -13.35
N LEU A 269 9.54 -36.73 -12.22
CA LEU A 269 8.30 -37.09 -11.52
C LEU A 269 7.04 -37.17 -12.42
N GLU A 270 6.90 -36.27 -13.40
CA GLU A 270 5.87 -36.30 -14.42
C GLU A 270 6.52 -36.63 -15.75
N ARG A 271 6.09 -37.74 -16.36
CA ARG A 271 6.72 -38.29 -17.56
C ARG A 271 6.24 -37.66 -18.86
N PHE A 272 5.01 -37.14 -18.85
CA PHE A 272 4.38 -36.53 -20.02
C PHE A 272 3.73 -35.22 -19.68
N ALA A 273 3.86 -34.26 -20.58
CA ALA A 273 3.02 -33.08 -20.66
C ALA A 273 2.25 -33.11 -21.96
N ALA A 274 0.96 -32.87 -21.90
CA ALA A 274 0.09 -32.98 -23.07
C ALA A 274 -0.92 -31.84 -23.10
N ALA A 275 -1.31 -31.43 -24.31
CA ALA A 275 -2.33 -30.42 -24.49
C ALA A 275 -3.21 -30.78 -25.71
N ALA A 276 -4.48 -30.40 -25.61
CA ALA A 276 -5.45 -30.55 -26.70
C ALA A 276 -6.33 -29.32 -26.81
N THR A 277 -6.87 -29.07 -27.98
CA THR A 277 -7.84 -28.01 -28.21
C THR A 277 -9.24 -28.59 -28.41
N PHE A 278 -10.27 -27.84 -28.05
CA PHE A 278 -11.65 -28.22 -28.13
C PHE A 278 -12.55 -27.00 -28.38
N GLY A 279 -13.55 -27.09 -29.26
CA GLY A 279 -14.45 -25.98 -29.62
C GLY A 279 -14.17 -25.46 -31.04
N GLU A 280 -14.08 -24.17 -31.24
CA GLU A 280 -13.80 -23.54 -32.55
C GLU A 280 -12.32 -23.67 -32.91
N THR A 281 -11.93 -24.90 -33.36
CA THR A 281 -10.53 -25.27 -33.58
C THR A 281 -10.07 -25.16 -35.02
N ASP A 282 -10.92 -24.77 -35.97
CA ASP A 282 -10.58 -24.66 -37.37
C ASP A 282 -9.38 -23.77 -37.62
N GLY A 283 -8.37 -24.29 -38.32
CA GLY A 283 -7.14 -23.55 -38.61
C GLY A 283 -6.19 -23.36 -37.44
N LEU A 284 -6.48 -23.86 -36.25
CA LEU A 284 -5.49 -23.98 -35.17
C LEU A 284 -4.43 -24.98 -35.58
N ASP A 285 -3.17 -24.67 -35.30
CA ASP A 285 -2.04 -25.54 -35.63
C ASP A 285 -1.11 -25.76 -34.44
N TRP A 286 -0.54 -26.96 -34.35
CA TRP A 286 0.41 -27.34 -33.33
C TRP A 286 1.81 -27.51 -33.90
N SER A 287 2.79 -27.00 -33.18
CA SER A 287 4.20 -27.21 -33.47
C SER A 287 5.01 -27.43 -32.20
N PHE A 288 6.24 -27.90 -32.37
CA PHE A 288 7.21 -28.05 -31.30
C PHE A 288 8.50 -27.32 -31.67
N ASP A 289 9.13 -26.68 -30.70
CA ASP A 289 10.42 -26.02 -30.92
C ASP A 289 11.61 -26.79 -30.35
N GLY A 290 12.82 -26.24 -30.60
CA GLY A 290 14.07 -26.81 -30.07
C GLY A 290 14.18 -26.77 -28.53
N LYS A 291 13.42 -25.91 -27.84
CA LYS A 291 13.43 -25.75 -26.37
C LYS A 291 12.39 -26.62 -25.64
N GLY A 292 11.84 -27.62 -26.31
CA GLY A 292 10.89 -28.54 -25.68
C GLY A 292 9.49 -27.96 -25.42
N ARG A 293 9.08 -26.91 -26.13
CA ARG A 293 7.76 -26.33 -26.03
C ARG A 293 6.78 -26.94 -27.03
N ALA A 294 5.53 -27.17 -26.58
CA ALA A 294 4.38 -27.40 -27.46
C ALA A 294 3.71 -26.03 -27.70
N ILE A 295 3.63 -25.63 -28.96
CA ILE A 295 3.20 -24.31 -29.41
C ILE A 295 1.88 -24.45 -30.15
N LEU A 296 0.88 -23.69 -29.73
CA LEU A 296 -0.40 -23.54 -30.41
C LEU A 296 -0.37 -22.25 -31.24
N THR A 297 -0.55 -22.38 -32.55
CA THR A 297 -0.72 -21.22 -33.45
C THR A 297 -2.21 -20.98 -33.67
N ILE A 298 -2.63 -19.73 -33.41
CA ILE A 298 -4.00 -19.26 -33.56
C ILE A 298 -4.02 -18.30 -34.76
N PRO A 299 -4.65 -18.62 -35.86
CA PRO A 299 -4.58 -17.83 -37.08
C PRO A 299 -5.30 -16.48 -36.92
N ALA A 300 -4.97 -15.54 -37.82
CA ALA A 300 -5.78 -14.36 -38.04
C ALA A 300 -7.23 -14.76 -38.32
N SER A 301 -8.17 -13.96 -37.88
CA SER A 301 -9.59 -14.23 -38.06
C SER A 301 -10.41 -12.95 -38.13
N LYS A 302 -11.43 -12.94 -39.02
CA LYS A 302 -12.43 -11.86 -39.10
C LYS A 302 -13.55 -12.01 -38.05
N LYS A 303 -13.62 -13.17 -37.38
CA LYS A 303 -14.62 -13.48 -36.33
C LYS A 303 -13.91 -13.79 -35.04
N ALA A 304 -14.57 -13.53 -33.92
CA ALA A 304 -14.10 -13.99 -32.62
C ALA A 304 -14.09 -15.51 -32.59
N ARG A 305 -13.23 -16.08 -31.74
CA ARG A 305 -13.09 -17.54 -31.54
C ARG A 305 -13.31 -17.90 -30.09
N LEU A 306 -14.09 -18.97 -29.87
CA LEU A 306 -14.31 -19.57 -28.56
C LEU A 306 -13.82 -21.02 -28.58
N PHE A 307 -12.74 -21.29 -27.84
CA PHE A 307 -12.19 -22.64 -27.73
C PHE A 307 -11.58 -22.87 -26.36
N GLN A 308 -11.28 -24.12 -26.06
CA GLN A 308 -10.55 -24.52 -24.85
C GLN A 308 -9.19 -25.08 -25.19
N VAL A 309 -8.20 -24.80 -24.35
CA VAL A 309 -6.93 -25.53 -24.30
C VAL A 309 -6.95 -26.36 -23.02
N ILE A 310 -6.92 -27.67 -23.18
CA ILE A 310 -6.92 -28.66 -22.12
C ILE A 310 -5.48 -29.14 -21.93
N ARG A 311 -4.92 -28.93 -20.76
CA ARG A 311 -3.53 -29.22 -20.42
C ARG A 311 -3.45 -30.33 -19.37
N TYR A 312 -2.62 -31.30 -19.59
CA TYR A 312 -2.53 -32.48 -18.76
C TYR A 312 -1.10 -32.93 -18.53
N SER A 313 -0.82 -33.45 -17.35
CA SER A 313 0.44 -34.06 -16.98
C SER A 313 0.23 -35.49 -16.51
N ALA A 314 1.05 -36.45 -17.01
CA ALA A 314 0.93 -37.86 -16.71
C ALA A 314 2.25 -38.46 -16.28
N LYS A 315 2.19 -39.37 -15.28
CA LYS A 315 3.35 -40.15 -14.81
C LYS A 315 3.53 -41.46 -15.58
N THR A 316 2.48 -41.99 -16.16
CA THR A 316 2.48 -43.30 -16.84
C THR A 316 1.79 -43.25 -18.18
N ASP A 317 2.11 -44.21 -19.06
CA ASP A 317 1.45 -44.40 -20.34
C ASP A 317 -0.04 -44.60 -20.18
N ALA A 318 -0.46 -45.37 -19.17
CA ALA A 318 -1.87 -45.63 -18.90
C ALA A 318 -2.64 -44.36 -18.57
N GLN A 319 -2.05 -43.44 -17.78
CA GLN A 319 -2.66 -42.13 -17.46
C GLN A 319 -2.79 -41.26 -18.72
N LEU A 320 -1.77 -41.23 -19.56
CA LEU A 320 -1.81 -40.47 -20.82
C LEU A 320 -2.86 -41.02 -21.79
N LEU A 321 -2.93 -42.37 -21.96
CA LEU A 321 -3.92 -43.02 -22.81
C LEU A 321 -5.34 -42.84 -22.28
N SER A 322 -5.55 -42.94 -20.99
CA SER A 322 -6.87 -42.63 -20.36
C SER A 322 -7.34 -41.22 -20.67
N MET A 323 -6.43 -40.24 -20.64
CA MET A 323 -6.76 -38.85 -21.01
C MET A 323 -7.07 -38.74 -22.51
N ALA A 324 -6.24 -39.35 -23.38
CA ALA A 324 -6.48 -39.36 -24.82
C ALA A 324 -7.84 -39.96 -25.17
N GLY A 325 -8.19 -41.10 -24.57
CA GLY A 325 -9.50 -41.74 -24.69
C GLY A 325 -10.63 -40.83 -24.23
N TYR A 326 -10.51 -40.20 -23.07
CA TYR A 326 -11.51 -39.24 -22.60
C TYR A 326 -11.72 -38.10 -23.59
N LEU A 327 -10.65 -37.48 -24.10
CA LEU A 327 -10.74 -36.42 -25.10
C LEU A 327 -11.42 -36.90 -26.40
N GLY A 328 -11.15 -38.14 -26.84
CA GLY A 328 -11.81 -38.74 -27.98
C GLY A 328 -13.30 -38.96 -27.82
N HIS A 329 -13.78 -39.08 -26.57
CA HIS A 329 -15.19 -39.19 -26.23
C HIS A 329 -15.89 -37.86 -25.89
N LEU A 330 -15.12 -36.79 -25.72
CA LEU A 330 -15.70 -35.44 -25.54
C LEU A 330 -16.43 -35.02 -26.82
N LYS A 331 -17.71 -35.37 -26.90
CA LYS A 331 -18.58 -34.79 -27.93
C LYS A 331 -19.13 -33.45 -27.43
N LEU A 332 -19.22 -32.49 -28.33
CA LEU A 332 -19.89 -31.19 -28.08
C LEU A 332 -21.37 -31.40 -27.75
N LYS A 333 -21.68 -32.09 -26.65
CA LYS A 333 -23.07 -32.18 -26.17
C LYS A 333 -23.56 -30.92 -25.46
N ASN A 334 -22.63 -30.11 -24.97
CA ASN A 334 -22.93 -28.84 -24.28
C ASN A 334 -22.14 -27.70 -24.89
N ALA A 335 -22.74 -26.53 -25.01
CA ALA A 335 -22.07 -25.32 -25.42
C ALA A 335 -20.91 -25.02 -24.43
N LEU A 336 -19.76 -24.59 -24.95
CA LEU A 336 -18.64 -24.19 -24.15
C LEU A 336 -19.07 -23.05 -23.21
N PRO A 337 -18.57 -23.02 -21.96
CA PRO A 337 -18.77 -21.84 -21.10
C PRO A 337 -18.15 -20.62 -21.79
N HIS A 338 -18.97 -19.60 -22.01
CA HIS A 338 -18.52 -18.40 -22.74
C HIS A 338 -18.06 -17.34 -21.73
N PRO A 339 -16.76 -16.96 -21.69
CA PRO A 339 -16.25 -15.99 -20.71
C PRO A 339 -16.98 -14.64 -20.75
N ALA A 340 -17.34 -14.14 -21.94
CA ALA A 340 -18.03 -12.87 -22.05
C ALA A 340 -19.43 -12.83 -21.39
N LYS A 341 -20.06 -13.98 -21.13
CA LYS A 341 -21.33 -14.03 -20.40
C LYS A 341 -21.16 -13.90 -18.89
N LEU A 342 -19.92 -13.87 -18.40
CA LEU A 342 -19.58 -13.83 -16.98
C LEU A 342 -19.03 -12.45 -16.53
N LEU A 343 -19.04 -11.48 -17.42
CA LEU A 343 -18.41 -10.17 -17.16
C LEU A 343 -19.22 -9.27 -16.24
N LEU A 344 -20.52 -9.46 -16.18
CA LEU A 344 -21.44 -8.60 -15.43
C LEU A 344 -21.71 -9.10 -13.99
N GLY A 345 -20.75 -9.83 -13.43
CA GLY A 345 -20.89 -10.36 -12.08
C GLY A 345 -21.69 -11.66 -11.98
N GLY A 346 -21.86 -12.13 -10.78
CA GLY A 346 -22.53 -13.37 -10.45
C GLY A 346 -23.21 -13.30 -9.10
N LYS A 347 -23.47 -14.46 -8.49
CA LYS A 347 -24.06 -14.50 -7.15
C LYS A 347 -23.11 -13.87 -6.13
N VAL A 348 -23.64 -13.00 -5.28
CA VAL A 348 -22.94 -12.35 -4.17
C VAL A 348 -22.17 -13.36 -3.31
N ARG A 349 -20.90 -13.09 -3.06
CA ARG A 349 -19.99 -13.96 -2.29
C ARG A 349 -20.04 -13.65 -0.79
N TRP A 350 -20.19 -12.38 -0.45
CA TRP A 350 -20.19 -11.89 0.93
C TRP A 350 -21.50 -11.17 1.28
N PRO A 351 -22.65 -11.89 1.31
CA PRO A 351 -23.97 -11.28 1.46
C PRO A 351 -24.18 -10.64 2.83
N LYS A 352 -23.31 -10.94 3.81
CA LYS A 352 -23.49 -10.53 5.18
C LYS A 352 -23.12 -9.07 5.40
N VAL A 353 -24.07 -8.26 5.81
CA VAL A 353 -23.86 -6.94 6.40
C VAL A 353 -23.65 -7.08 7.90
N ILE A 354 -22.67 -6.37 8.46
CA ILE A 354 -22.35 -6.40 9.89
C ILE A 354 -22.66 -5.03 10.46
N THR A 355 -23.50 -5.01 11.48
CA THR A 355 -23.82 -3.77 12.20
C THR A 355 -22.91 -3.62 13.41
N THR A 356 -22.35 -2.43 13.59
CA THR A 356 -21.59 -2.04 14.77
C THR A 356 -22.09 -0.71 15.31
N LYS A 357 -21.86 -0.46 16.58
CA LYS A 357 -22.14 0.83 17.23
C LYS A 357 -20.81 1.55 17.47
N GLY A 358 -20.69 2.78 16.98
CA GLY A 358 -19.55 3.64 17.28
C GLY A 358 -19.57 4.17 18.72
N THR A 359 -18.47 4.80 19.09
CA THR A 359 -18.32 5.45 20.41
C THR A 359 -18.10 6.93 20.18
N LEU A 360 -18.97 7.76 20.76
CA LEU A 360 -18.81 9.21 20.72
C LEU A 360 -17.86 9.69 21.82
N GLY A 361 -16.93 10.55 21.47
CA GLY A 361 -16.12 11.29 22.41
C GLY A 361 -16.97 12.27 23.24
N LYS A 362 -16.60 12.48 24.49
CA LYS A 362 -17.26 13.51 25.32
C LYS A 362 -17.08 14.87 24.67
N ALA A 363 -18.18 15.61 24.52
CA ALA A 363 -18.16 16.97 23.97
C ALA A 363 -17.73 17.98 25.04
N ASP A 364 -16.59 17.76 25.69
CA ASP A 364 -16.03 18.65 26.75
C ASP A 364 -14.97 19.61 26.21
N ALA A 365 -14.45 19.36 25.01
CA ALA A 365 -13.50 20.23 24.30
C ALA A 365 -14.08 20.67 22.94
N ALA A 366 -13.44 21.64 22.29
CA ALA A 366 -13.86 22.12 20.95
C ALA A 366 -13.72 21.05 19.87
N TYR A 367 -12.64 20.28 19.90
CA TYR A 367 -12.42 19.15 19.01
C TYR A 367 -12.35 17.86 19.82
N VAL A 368 -13.09 16.86 19.43
CA VAL A 368 -13.16 15.55 20.08
C VAL A 368 -13.02 14.42 19.05
N MET A 369 -12.69 13.25 19.53
CA MET A 369 -12.57 12.06 18.68
C MET A 369 -13.69 11.07 18.98
N ASP A 370 -14.45 10.73 17.94
CA ASP A 370 -15.37 9.60 17.95
C ASP A 370 -14.69 8.40 17.27
N THR A 371 -15.16 7.19 17.55
CA THR A 371 -14.60 5.96 16.98
C THR A 371 -15.67 5.15 16.26
N LEU A 372 -15.45 4.82 15.00
CA LEU A 372 -16.26 3.88 14.25
C LEU A 372 -15.79 2.46 14.60
N THR A 373 -16.60 1.70 15.31
CA THR A 373 -16.24 0.36 15.77
C THR A 373 -16.12 -0.60 14.59
N LEU A 374 -14.94 -1.18 14.42
CA LEU A 374 -14.69 -2.20 13.39
C LEU A 374 -15.44 -3.51 13.73
N PRO A 375 -15.81 -4.34 12.74
CA PRO A 375 -16.45 -5.62 12.96
C PRO A 375 -15.64 -6.54 13.90
N ALA A 376 -16.15 -6.84 15.08
CA ALA A 376 -15.47 -7.68 16.07
C ALA A 376 -15.34 -9.13 15.61
N LYS A 377 -16.41 -9.69 15.04
CA LYS A 377 -16.40 -11.00 14.38
C LYS A 377 -15.89 -10.80 12.95
N LYS A 378 -14.59 -10.87 12.78
CA LYS A 378 -13.90 -10.66 11.50
C LYS A 378 -14.39 -11.67 10.44
N PRO A 379 -15.35 -11.31 9.58
CA PRO A 379 -15.86 -12.23 8.56
C PRO A 379 -14.74 -12.56 7.57
N GLY A 380 -14.67 -13.81 7.12
CA GLY A 380 -13.60 -14.27 6.25
C GLY A 380 -12.20 -14.15 6.88
N LYS A 381 -12.10 -14.05 8.21
CA LYS A 381 -10.84 -13.85 8.97
C LYS A 381 -10.03 -12.62 8.49
N VAL A 382 -10.71 -11.56 8.07
CA VAL A 382 -10.06 -10.31 7.64
C VAL A 382 -9.27 -9.69 8.78
N TRP A 383 -8.07 -9.28 8.46
CA TRP A 383 -7.24 -8.50 9.38
C TRP A 383 -7.43 -7.01 9.10
N PHE A 384 -8.20 -6.32 9.94
CA PHE A 384 -8.51 -4.91 9.78
C PHE A 384 -7.32 -4.01 10.12
N ARG A 385 -6.29 -4.08 9.30
CA ARG A 385 -5.23 -3.07 9.23
C ARG A 385 -5.68 -2.04 8.20
N THR A 386 -6.50 -1.11 8.65
CA THR A 386 -7.08 -0.07 7.79
C THR A 386 -5.98 0.87 7.27
N SER A 387 -5.98 1.16 5.97
CA SER A 387 -4.88 1.89 5.33
C SER A 387 -5.31 3.16 4.61
N ALA A 388 -6.52 3.23 4.08
CA ALA A 388 -7.07 4.45 3.50
C ALA A 388 -8.59 4.47 3.56
N LEU A 389 -9.16 5.65 3.35
CA LEU A 389 -10.60 5.89 3.34
C LEU A 389 -10.97 6.98 2.32
N ALA A 390 -12.21 6.93 1.84
CA ALA A 390 -12.82 8.01 1.04
C ALA A 390 -14.34 7.95 1.16
N PHE A 391 -15.00 9.06 0.91
CA PHE A 391 -16.45 9.16 0.98
C PHE A 391 -17.10 9.14 -0.40
N PHE A 392 -18.25 8.50 -0.48
CA PHE A 392 -19.20 8.74 -1.55
C PHE A 392 -19.92 10.06 -1.31
N PRO A 393 -20.47 10.71 -2.35
CA PRO A 393 -21.24 11.94 -2.19
C PRO A 393 -22.45 11.80 -1.24
N ASP A 394 -23.00 10.61 -1.12
CA ASP A 394 -24.13 10.27 -0.24
C ASP A 394 -23.74 10.02 1.23
N GLY A 395 -22.46 10.16 1.57
CA GLY A 395 -21.94 9.97 2.93
C GLY A 395 -21.54 8.53 3.27
N ARG A 396 -21.76 7.56 2.38
CA ARG A 396 -21.17 6.23 2.58
C ARG A 396 -19.66 6.31 2.56
N LEU A 397 -19.02 5.52 3.40
CA LEU A 397 -17.58 5.50 3.60
C LEU A 397 -16.96 4.24 3.02
N ALA A 398 -16.05 4.38 2.06
CA ALA A 398 -15.18 3.30 1.63
C ALA A 398 -13.92 3.26 2.51
N VAL A 399 -13.57 2.06 3.00
CA VAL A 399 -12.37 1.82 3.81
C VAL A 399 -11.61 0.64 3.22
N CYS A 400 -10.34 0.83 2.87
CA CYS A 400 -9.49 -0.30 2.49
C CYS A 400 -8.58 -0.76 3.63
N THR A 401 -8.14 -2.01 3.52
CA THR A 401 -7.16 -2.60 4.42
C THR A 401 -5.87 -2.91 3.68
N HIS A 402 -4.73 -2.79 4.36
CA HIS A 402 -3.43 -3.19 3.83
C HIS A 402 -3.40 -4.65 3.33
N GLY A 403 -4.28 -5.49 3.88
CA GLY A 403 -4.41 -6.88 3.46
C GLY A 403 -5.21 -7.09 2.18
N GLY A 404 -5.73 -6.06 1.51
CA GLY A 404 -6.36 -6.19 0.19
C GLY A 404 -7.87 -6.18 0.16
N ASP A 405 -8.55 -5.75 1.24
CA ASP A 405 -10.00 -5.64 1.26
C ASP A 405 -10.46 -4.19 1.08
N VAL A 406 -11.64 -4.01 0.51
CA VAL A 406 -12.43 -2.77 0.59
C VAL A 406 -13.77 -3.08 1.24
N TRP A 407 -14.14 -2.23 2.19
CA TRP A 407 -15.41 -2.25 2.89
C TRP A 407 -16.17 -0.96 2.61
N ILE A 408 -17.48 -1.06 2.37
CA ILE A 408 -18.37 0.08 2.31
C ILE A 408 -19.16 0.13 3.62
N VAL A 409 -19.15 1.30 4.25
CA VAL A 409 -19.85 1.57 5.50
C VAL A 409 -20.97 2.54 5.21
N SER A 410 -22.20 2.13 5.45
CA SER A 410 -23.39 3.00 5.38
C SER A 410 -23.89 3.37 6.78
N ASP A 411 -24.87 4.27 6.82
CA ASP A 411 -25.45 4.82 8.05
C ASP A 411 -24.39 5.47 8.95
N VAL A 412 -23.45 6.22 8.32
CA VAL A 412 -22.44 7.02 9.00
C VAL A 412 -23.07 8.36 9.35
N ASP A 413 -23.89 8.38 10.39
CA ASP A 413 -24.63 9.54 10.91
C ASP A 413 -23.93 10.20 12.12
N GLU A 414 -24.54 11.22 12.68
CA GLU A 414 -24.03 11.92 13.87
C GLU A 414 -23.90 10.99 15.07
N SER A 415 -24.83 10.06 15.24
CA SER A 415 -24.92 9.15 16.39
C SER A 415 -23.94 7.99 16.32
N LEU A 416 -23.51 7.60 15.14
CA LEU A 416 -22.74 6.38 14.84
C LEU A 416 -23.38 5.10 15.43
N ALA A 417 -24.71 5.09 15.61
CA ALA A 417 -25.38 4.03 16.36
C ALA A 417 -25.53 2.72 15.58
N ASN A 418 -25.59 2.80 14.25
CA ASN A 418 -25.94 1.67 13.39
C ASN A 418 -25.06 1.55 12.16
N LEU A 419 -23.74 1.59 12.33
CA LEU A 419 -22.78 1.49 11.22
C LEU A 419 -22.90 0.13 10.53
N LYS A 420 -23.26 0.12 9.24
CA LYS A 420 -23.43 -1.09 8.43
C LYS A 420 -22.23 -1.32 7.53
N TRP A 421 -21.48 -2.37 7.82
CA TRP A 421 -20.28 -2.75 7.11
C TRP A 421 -20.56 -3.85 6.09
N LYS A 422 -20.38 -3.59 4.81
CA LYS A 422 -20.42 -4.58 3.74
C LYS A 422 -19.04 -4.72 3.10
N ARG A 423 -18.57 -5.97 2.94
CA ARG A 423 -17.34 -6.24 2.22
C ARG A 423 -17.61 -6.06 0.72
N PHE A 424 -16.93 -5.13 0.10
CA PHE A 424 -17.13 -4.76 -1.30
C PHE A 424 -16.14 -5.48 -2.22
N ALA A 425 -14.87 -5.55 -1.83
CA ALA A 425 -13.82 -6.19 -2.62
C ALA A 425 -12.79 -6.86 -1.73
N ALA A 426 -12.03 -7.82 -2.28
CA ALA A 426 -10.92 -8.49 -1.60
C ALA A 426 -9.84 -8.93 -2.58
N GLY A 427 -8.69 -9.35 -2.06
CA GLY A 427 -7.62 -9.96 -2.85
C GLY A 427 -6.75 -8.98 -3.62
N MET A 428 -6.78 -7.68 -3.28
CA MET A 428 -5.89 -6.67 -3.87
C MET A 428 -4.49 -6.67 -3.23
N TYR A 429 -3.53 -6.13 -3.96
CA TYR A 429 -2.13 -6.12 -3.56
C TYR A 429 -1.75 -4.87 -2.77
N GLU A 430 -1.66 -4.96 -1.43
CA GLU A 430 -1.22 -3.92 -0.49
C GLU A 430 -1.85 -2.52 -0.72
N PRO A 431 -3.17 -2.33 -0.57
CA PRO A 431 -3.79 -1.03 -0.70
C PRO A 431 -3.29 0.00 0.33
N PHE A 432 -2.89 1.22 -0.14
CA PHE A 432 -2.50 2.35 0.71
C PHE A 432 -3.09 3.70 0.30
N GLY A 433 -3.90 3.74 -0.73
CA GLY A 433 -4.64 4.92 -1.16
C GLY A 433 -6.02 4.55 -1.64
N LEU A 434 -6.99 5.45 -1.46
CA LEU A 434 -8.37 5.26 -1.88
C LEU A 434 -8.99 6.60 -2.23
N GLN A 435 -9.75 6.62 -3.35
CA GLN A 435 -10.62 7.71 -3.77
C GLN A 435 -11.94 7.15 -4.27
N VAL A 436 -12.99 7.94 -4.15
CA VAL A 436 -14.27 7.72 -4.82
C VAL A 436 -14.43 8.81 -5.88
N ILE A 437 -14.54 8.41 -7.14
CA ILE A 437 -14.65 9.30 -8.29
C ILE A 437 -15.83 8.83 -9.14
N ASP A 438 -16.79 9.69 -9.33
CA ASP A 438 -18.02 9.41 -10.11
C ASP A 438 -18.73 8.11 -9.67
N GLY A 439 -18.77 7.89 -8.34
CA GLY A 439 -19.38 6.72 -7.73
C GLY A 439 -18.54 5.43 -7.77
N LEU A 440 -17.36 5.43 -8.40
CA LEU A 440 -16.46 4.29 -8.48
C LEU A 440 -15.33 4.39 -7.46
N VAL A 441 -14.92 3.25 -6.94
CA VAL A 441 -13.82 3.15 -5.96
C VAL A 441 -12.50 2.92 -6.69
N TYR A 442 -11.55 3.83 -6.49
CA TYR A 442 -10.18 3.75 -6.99
C TYR A 442 -9.24 3.42 -5.84
N VAL A 443 -8.36 2.46 -6.03
CA VAL A 443 -7.46 1.96 -4.99
C VAL A 443 -6.02 1.95 -5.49
N THR A 444 -5.12 2.60 -4.76
CA THR A 444 -3.68 2.49 -5.01
C THR A 444 -3.18 1.18 -4.42
N CYS A 445 -2.84 0.24 -5.29
CA CYS A 445 -2.19 -1.01 -4.96
C CYS A 445 -0.68 -0.89 -5.21
N LYS A 446 0.09 -1.88 -4.75
CA LYS A 446 1.55 -1.88 -4.91
C LYS A 446 2.00 -1.93 -6.38
N ASP A 447 1.18 -2.50 -7.25
CA ASP A 447 1.51 -2.74 -8.65
C ASP A 447 0.66 -1.93 -9.65
N ARG A 448 -0.39 -1.22 -9.17
CA ARG A 448 -1.29 -0.46 -10.05
C ARG A 448 -2.30 0.39 -9.30
N LEU A 449 -2.94 1.29 -10.01
CA LEU A 449 -4.24 1.83 -9.61
C LEU A 449 -5.33 0.88 -10.11
N THR A 450 -6.14 0.38 -9.18
CA THR A 450 -7.29 -0.49 -9.49
C THR A 450 -8.57 0.30 -9.38
N ARG A 451 -9.44 0.22 -10.40
CA ARG A 451 -10.81 0.76 -10.38
C ARG A 451 -11.79 -0.40 -10.22
N LEU A 452 -12.69 -0.28 -9.26
CA LEU A 452 -13.63 -1.34 -8.90
C LEU A 452 -15.02 -1.03 -9.45
N HIS A 453 -15.61 -2.00 -10.15
CA HIS A 453 -16.95 -1.89 -10.71
C HIS A 453 -17.87 -2.96 -10.11
N ASP A 454 -19.07 -2.56 -9.76
CA ASP A 454 -20.19 -3.41 -9.34
C ASP A 454 -21.25 -3.29 -10.44
N PHE A 455 -21.25 -4.22 -11.41
CA PHE A 455 -22.09 -4.13 -12.60
C PHE A 455 -23.51 -4.63 -12.38
N ASN A 456 -23.70 -5.49 -11.38
CA ASN A 456 -25.00 -6.06 -11.05
C ASN A 456 -25.66 -5.41 -9.82
N GLU A 457 -25.01 -4.38 -9.24
CA GLU A 457 -25.48 -3.58 -8.11
C GLU A 457 -25.78 -4.40 -6.85
N ASP A 458 -25.09 -5.51 -6.65
CA ASP A 458 -25.27 -6.36 -5.47
C ASP A 458 -24.42 -5.92 -4.25
N GLY A 459 -23.60 -4.87 -4.43
CA GLY A 459 -22.71 -4.29 -3.42
C GLY A 459 -21.40 -5.05 -3.27
N GLU A 460 -20.97 -5.78 -4.31
CA GLU A 460 -19.66 -6.39 -4.44
C GLU A 460 -19.03 -6.03 -5.79
N ALA A 461 -17.72 -5.83 -5.81
CA ALA A 461 -17.01 -5.58 -7.04
C ALA A 461 -16.98 -6.84 -7.93
N ASP A 462 -17.43 -6.69 -9.17
CA ASP A 462 -17.42 -7.71 -10.21
C ASP A 462 -16.19 -7.61 -11.11
N PHE A 463 -15.70 -6.40 -11.35
CA PHE A 463 -14.54 -6.14 -12.19
C PHE A 463 -13.50 -5.31 -11.46
N TYR A 464 -12.31 -5.85 -11.38
CA TYR A 464 -11.10 -5.24 -10.86
C TYR A 464 -10.28 -4.74 -12.04
N GLU A 465 -10.58 -3.54 -12.48
CA GLU A 465 -9.95 -2.94 -13.65
C GLU A 465 -8.53 -2.50 -13.33
N SER A 466 -7.59 -2.85 -14.19
CA SER A 466 -6.24 -2.27 -14.18
C SER A 466 -6.29 -0.88 -14.78
N PHE A 467 -6.71 0.11 -14.00
CA PHE A 467 -6.89 1.48 -14.47
C PHE A 467 -5.58 2.12 -14.93
N SER A 468 -4.51 1.91 -14.17
CA SER A 468 -3.16 2.33 -14.55
C SER A 468 -2.15 1.41 -13.89
N ALA A 469 -1.42 0.65 -14.67
CA ALA A 469 -0.36 -0.23 -14.17
C ALA A 469 0.87 0.59 -13.74
N ASP A 470 1.59 0.14 -12.72
CA ASP A 470 2.86 0.77 -12.32
C ASP A 470 4.02 0.26 -13.20
N ASP A 471 4.88 1.16 -13.64
CA ASP A 471 5.99 0.84 -14.54
C ASP A 471 7.21 0.22 -13.81
N ASP A 472 7.24 0.28 -12.48
CA ASP A 472 8.39 -0.18 -11.70
C ASP A 472 7.95 -0.79 -10.36
N VAL A 473 7.58 -2.06 -10.36
CA VAL A 473 7.10 -2.79 -9.18
C VAL A 473 8.23 -3.58 -8.54
N SER A 474 8.48 -3.32 -7.26
CA SER A 474 9.51 -4.01 -6.49
C SER A 474 8.92 -5.12 -5.60
N THR A 475 9.62 -6.25 -5.52
CA THR A 475 9.32 -7.32 -4.57
C THR A 475 9.76 -6.99 -3.14
N PHE A 476 10.45 -5.88 -2.93
CA PHE A 476 10.93 -5.49 -1.61
C PHE A 476 9.76 -5.05 -0.72
N PHE A 477 9.79 -5.43 0.56
CA PHE A 477 8.65 -5.20 1.45
C PHE A 477 8.38 -3.71 1.75
N HIS A 478 9.41 -2.85 1.73
CA HIS A 478 9.29 -1.39 1.91
C HIS A 478 8.98 -0.61 0.63
N ALA A 479 8.83 -1.29 -0.50
CA ALA A 479 8.46 -0.65 -1.76
C ALA A 479 6.95 -0.46 -1.85
N PHE A 480 6.43 0.48 -1.08
CA PHE A 480 5.02 0.84 -1.08
C PHE A 480 4.69 1.88 -2.14
N ASN A 481 3.47 1.83 -2.65
CA ASN A 481 2.79 2.93 -3.31
C ASN A 481 1.80 3.54 -2.31
N PHE A 482 2.00 4.80 -1.98
CA PHE A 482 1.26 5.48 -0.92
C PHE A 482 0.26 6.47 -1.47
N ASP A 483 -0.88 6.56 -0.78
CA ASP A 483 -1.94 7.53 -0.98
C ASP A 483 -2.60 7.48 -2.36
N LEU A 484 -3.63 8.27 -2.54
CA LEU A 484 -4.24 8.63 -3.81
C LEU A 484 -4.89 9.99 -3.65
N GLN A 485 -4.39 10.97 -4.40
CA GLN A 485 -4.91 12.32 -4.43
C GLN A 485 -5.40 12.66 -5.84
N ARG A 486 -6.35 13.58 -5.97
CA ARG A 486 -6.89 14.03 -7.24
C ARG A 486 -6.88 15.55 -7.28
N ASP A 487 -6.32 16.12 -8.35
CA ASP A 487 -6.42 17.57 -8.59
C ASP A 487 -7.74 17.97 -9.27
N ALA A 488 -7.98 19.28 -9.37
CA ALA A 488 -9.19 19.81 -10.01
C ALA A 488 -9.29 19.48 -11.50
N ALA A 489 -8.17 19.21 -12.17
CA ALA A 489 -8.12 18.77 -13.56
C ALA A 489 -8.40 17.26 -13.72
N GLY A 490 -8.57 16.55 -12.62
CA GLY A 490 -8.85 15.12 -12.60
C GLY A 490 -7.60 14.22 -12.64
N ASN A 491 -6.38 14.78 -12.64
CA ASN A 491 -5.18 13.95 -12.53
C ASN A 491 -5.08 13.30 -11.16
N LEU A 492 -4.57 12.08 -11.14
CA LEU A 492 -4.34 11.31 -9.92
C LEU A 492 -2.87 11.33 -9.54
N TYR A 493 -2.60 11.34 -8.24
CA TYR A 493 -1.23 11.35 -7.71
C TYR A 493 -1.07 10.27 -6.66
N TYR A 494 0.04 9.53 -6.73
CA TYR A 494 0.49 8.62 -5.68
C TYR A 494 2.00 8.72 -5.50
N ALA A 495 2.51 8.35 -4.31
CA ALA A 495 3.92 8.44 -4.00
C ALA A 495 4.54 7.04 -3.84
N LYS A 496 5.72 6.84 -4.42
CA LYS A 496 6.50 5.60 -4.33
C LYS A 496 7.57 5.70 -3.26
N SER A 497 7.68 4.67 -2.44
CA SER A 497 8.79 4.56 -1.48
C SER A 497 10.13 4.49 -2.20
N GLY A 498 11.10 5.28 -1.75
CA GLY A 498 12.49 5.22 -2.20
C GLY A 498 13.37 4.33 -1.34
N GLN A 499 12.93 4.03 -0.13
CA GLN A 499 13.69 3.26 0.83
C GLN A 499 13.82 1.80 0.38
N TYR A 500 15.05 1.31 0.28
CA TYR A 500 15.37 -0.08 -0.07
C TYR A 500 14.88 -0.53 -1.45
N THR A 501 14.47 0.38 -2.30
CA THR A 501 14.18 0.09 -3.70
C THR A 501 15.35 0.50 -4.56
N SER A 502 15.60 -0.25 -5.60
CA SER A 502 16.73 -0.02 -6.51
C SER A 502 16.24 0.24 -7.93
N TYR A 503 15.05 0.83 -8.05
CA TYR A 503 14.36 1.00 -9.32
C TYR A 503 14.21 2.47 -9.70
N ALA A 504 14.04 2.71 -10.99
CA ALA A 504 14.08 4.03 -11.58
C ALA A 504 13.05 5.02 -10.98
N LEU A 505 11.87 4.53 -10.60
CA LEU A 505 10.79 5.36 -10.07
C LEU A 505 10.76 5.42 -8.54
N ALA A 506 11.70 4.78 -7.85
CA ALA A 506 11.73 4.78 -6.40
C ALA A 506 11.90 6.20 -5.85
N GLY A 507 11.10 6.53 -4.82
CA GLY A 507 11.13 7.87 -4.20
C GLY A 507 10.52 8.97 -5.05
N SER A 508 9.64 8.63 -5.98
CA SER A 508 8.96 9.58 -6.85
C SER A 508 7.50 9.78 -6.46
N VAL A 509 6.97 10.94 -6.80
CA VAL A 509 5.53 11.17 -6.91
C VAL A 509 5.14 10.99 -8.37
N ILE A 510 4.18 10.12 -8.60
CA ILE A 510 3.68 9.82 -9.94
C ILE A 510 2.36 10.54 -10.16
N LYS A 511 2.27 11.27 -11.27
CA LYS A 511 1.04 11.87 -11.77
C LYS A 511 0.48 11.00 -12.88
N VAL A 512 -0.80 10.68 -12.79
CA VAL A 512 -1.54 9.85 -13.74
C VAL A 512 -2.64 10.69 -14.38
N SER A 513 -2.76 10.64 -15.68
CA SER A 513 -3.85 11.34 -16.41
C SER A 513 -5.24 10.85 -15.99
N PRO A 514 -6.30 11.66 -16.18
CA PRO A 514 -7.66 11.29 -15.79
C PRO A 514 -8.18 9.98 -16.42
N ASP A 515 -7.64 9.60 -17.59
CA ASP A 515 -7.98 8.36 -18.29
C ASP A 515 -7.08 7.17 -17.93
N GLY A 516 -6.12 7.36 -17.02
CA GLY A 516 -5.18 6.33 -16.56
C GLY A 516 -4.03 6.00 -17.51
N LYS A 517 -4.00 6.56 -18.70
CA LYS A 517 -3.09 6.11 -19.79
C LYS A 517 -1.71 6.73 -19.73
N LYS A 518 -1.60 7.99 -19.29
CA LYS A 518 -0.32 8.69 -19.18
C LYS A 518 0.14 8.72 -17.73
N ARG A 519 1.37 8.31 -17.48
CA ARG A 519 2.07 8.42 -16.20
C ARG A 519 3.30 9.29 -16.40
N GLU A 520 3.55 10.17 -15.45
CA GLU A 520 4.76 11.01 -15.46
C GLU A 520 5.27 11.20 -14.03
N ILE A 521 6.57 11.37 -13.90
CA ILE A 521 7.20 11.74 -12.64
C ILE A 521 6.89 13.21 -12.38
N HIS A 522 6.17 13.48 -11.30
CA HIS A 522 5.90 14.85 -10.87
C HIS A 522 7.10 15.44 -10.15
N CYS A 523 7.69 14.70 -9.20
CA CYS A 523 8.88 15.09 -8.46
C CYS A 523 9.54 13.86 -7.82
N THR A 524 10.76 14.03 -7.27
CA THR A 524 11.59 12.93 -6.77
C THR A 524 12.23 13.26 -5.42
N GLY A 525 13.00 12.32 -4.89
CA GLY A 525 13.82 12.54 -3.71
C GLY A 525 13.11 12.25 -2.39
N PHE A 526 12.20 11.30 -2.36
CA PHE A 526 11.51 10.84 -1.17
C PHE A 526 12.01 9.46 -0.70
N ARG A 527 12.13 9.32 0.62
CA ARG A 527 12.54 8.06 1.25
C ARG A 527 11.35 7.15 1.55
N THR A 528 10.39 7.66 2.30
CA THR A 528 9.16 6.95 2.69
C THR A 528 8.02 7.95 2.72
N PRO A 529 7.53 8.39 1.55
CA PRO A 529 6.51 9.42 1.41
C PRO A 529 5.13 8.87 1.77
N ASN A 530 4.91 8.62 3.05
CA ASN A 530 3.72 7.92 3.52
C ASN A 530 2.43 8.70 3.31
N GLY A 531 2.46 10.02 3.19
CA GLY A 531 1.25 10.79 3.02
C GLY A 531 1.36 11.98 2.10
N MET A 532 0.23 12.26 1.47
CA MET A 532 0.08 13.36 0.51
C MET A 532 -1.16 14.18 0.83
N GLY A 533 -1.24 15.35 0.24
CA GLY A 533 -2.40 16.22 0.19
C GLY A 533 -2.38 17.09 -1.06
N ILE A 534 -3.50 17.72 -1.36
CA ILE A 534 -3.60 18.74 -2.40
C ILE A 534 -4.19 20.00 -1.80
N LEU A 535 -3.54 21.13 -2.06
CA LEU A 535 -4.02 22.46 -1.70
C LEU A 535 -5.10 22.93 -2.67
N PRO A 536 -5.92 23.93 -2.31
CA PRO A 536 -6.97 24.46 -3.19
C PRO A 536 -6.47 24.99 -4.55
N ASP A 537 -5.21 25.43 -4.58
CA ASP A 537 -4.54 25.90 -5.80
C ASP A 537 -3.95 24.76 -6.67
N GLY A 538 -4.16 23.51 -6.26
CA GLY A 538 -3.72 22.31 -6.99
C GLY A 538 -2.29 21.86 -6.67
N ARG A 539 -1.53 22.57 -5.83
CA ARG A 539 -0.19 22.16 -5.43
C ARG A 539 -0.24 20.94 -4.51
N VAL A 540 0.67 20.01 -4.73
CA VAL A 540 0.74 18.73 -4.02
C VAL A 540 1.65 18.85 -2.80
N THR A 541 1.18 18.41 -1.64
CA THR A 541 2.03 18.23 -0.46
C THR A 541 2.41 16.77 -0.30
N VAL A 542 3.63 16.53 0.21
CA VAL A 542 4.12 15.17 0.51
C VAL A 542 4.90 15.21 1.83
N SER A 543 4.55 14.30 2.73
CA SER A 543 5.33 14.07 3.94
C SER A 543 6.37 12.98 3.75
N ASP A 544 7.52 13.11 4.42
CA ASP A 544 8.55 12.08 4.44
C ASP A 544 9.10 11.87 5.85
N ASN A 545 9.59 10.67 6.10
CA ASN A 545 10.05 10.25 7.42
C ASN A 545 11.57 10.41 7.57
N GLN A 546 12.01 10.76 8.78
CA GLN A 546 13.42 10.76 9.14
C GLN A 546 14.11 9.44 8.73
N GLY A 547 15.33 9.53 8.20
CA GLY A 547 16.12 8.38 7.80
C GLY A 547 17.39 8.75 7.07
N SER A 548 17.94 7.84 6.29
CA SER A 548 19.10 8.15 5.44
C SER A 548 18.75 9.24 4.45
N TRP A 549 19.60 10.26 4.36
CA TRP A 549 19.36 11.47 3.59
C TRP A 549 18.13 12.30 4.03
N MET A 550 17.42 11.89 5.07
CA MET A 550 16.28 12.59 5.65
C MET A 550 16.63 13.03 7.06
N PRO A 551 17.07 14.29 7.25
CA PRO A 551 17.52 14.82 8.52
C PRO A 551 16.50 14.70 9.66
N ALA A 552 15.25 15.01 9.36
CA ALA A 552 14.09 14.92 10.24
C ALA A 552 12.85 14.57 9.41
N SER A 553 11.73 14.27 10.03
CA SER A 553 10.44 14.20 9.33
C SER A 553 10.08 15.58 8.78
N LYS A 554 9.33 15.62 7.68
CA LYS A 554 9.00 16.88 7.01
C LYS A 554 7.71 16.79 6.21
N VAL A 555 7.15 17.95 5.88
CA VAL A 555 6.13 18.13 4.84
C VAL A 555 6.69 19.06 3.78
N SER A 556 6.69 18.61 2.53
CA SER A 556 7.15 19.41 1.38
C SER A 556 5.97 19.84 0.53
N LEU A 557 6.05 21.02 -0.08
CA LEU A 557 5.17 21.46 -1.15
C LEU A 557 5.89 21.20 -2.47
N CYS A 558 5.30 20.29 -3.26
CA CYS A 558 6.00 19.70 -4.40
C CYS A 558 5.82 20.51 -5.68
N LYS A 559 6.93 20.81 -6.34
CA LYS A 559 6.98 21.45 -7.66
C LYS A 559 7.22 20.37 -8.73
N PRO A 560 6.67 20.51 -9.93
CA PRO A 560 7.05 19.65 -11.05
C PRO A 560 8.57 19.67 -11.27
N GLY A 561 9.18 18.49 -11.35
CA GLY A 561 10.63 18.33 -11.50
C GLY A 561 11.45 18.55 -10.23
N GLY A 562 10.85 18.88 -9.09
CA GLY A 562 11.52 19.10 -7.82
C GLY A 562 12.23 17.86 -7.28
N PHE A 563 13.31 18.10 -6.48
CA PHE A 563 14.07 17.06 -5.79
C PHE A 563 14.09 17.33 -4.27
N TYR A 564 13.59 16.39 -3.48
CA TYR A 564 13.32 16.59 -2.04
C TYR A 564 14.28 15.85 -1.10
N GLY A 565 15.49 15.53 -1.57
CA GLY A 565 16.66 15.25 -0.73
C GLY A 565 16.98 13.77 -0.50
N TYR A 566 16.11 12.80 -0.76
CA TYR A 566 16.50 11.40 -0.66
C TYR A 566 17.33 10.96 -1.86
N VAL A 567 18.54 10.50 -1.58
CA VAL A 567 19.46 9.96 -2.59
C VAL A 567 19.58 8.46 -2.42
N GLN A 568 19.47 7.71 -3.50
CA GLN A 568 19.52 6.24 -3.47
C GLN A 568 20.94 5.68 -3.29
N THR A 569 21.75 6.29 -2.45
CA THR A 569 23.08 5.79 -2.08
C THR A 569 23.06 4.90 -0.85
N HIS A 570 21.96 4.95 -0.08
CA HIS A 570 21.77 4.08 1.06
C HIS A 570 21.29 2.73 0.58
N VAL A 571 22.19 1.87 0.24
CA VAL A 571 21.83 0.61 -0.33
C VAL A 571 22.20 -0.50 0.62
N HIS A 572 21.24 -1.28 0.98
CA HIS A 572 21.45 -2.63 1.48
C HIS A 572 22.05 -3.51 0.36
N LYS A 573 23.17 -3.11 -0.22
CA LYS A 573 23.89 -3.86 -1.26
C LYS A 573 23.01 -4.25 -2.47
N GLN A 574 21.93 -3.51 -2.74
CA GLN A 574 21.00 -3.83 -3.81
C GLN A 574 21.39 -3.09 -5.10
N ARG A 575 20.96 -3.65 -6.20
CA ARG A 575 21.21 -3.12 -7.53
C ARG A 575 20.37 -1.87 -7.76
N LEU A 576 20.99 -0.74 -8.06
CA LEU A 576 20.32 0.45 -8.55
C LEU A 576 20.15 0.33 -10.07
N TRP A 577 19.06 0.88 -10.57
CA TRP A 577 18.74 0.94 -11.98
C TRP A 577 18.63 2.39 -12.43
N ALA A 578 19.21 2.71 -13.56
CA ALA A 578 19.00 3.99 -14.21
C ALA A 578 17.60 4.05 -14.88
N PRO A 579 17.09 5.24 -15.17
CA PRO A 579 15.83 5.39 -15.91
C PRO A 579 15.80 4.71 -17.27
N ASP A 580 16.95 4.53 -17.91
CA ASP A 580 17.14 3.80 -19.17
C ASP A 580 17.20 2.27 -19.01
N GLY A 581 17.05 1.75 -17.78
CA GLY A 581 17.13 0.31 -17.49
C GLY A 581 18.55 -0.21 -17.20
N GLY A 582 19.56 0.64 -17.29
CA GLY A 582 20.94 0.28 -16.95
C GLY A 582 21.17 0.04 -15.46
N ARG A 583 22.27 -0.61 -15.10
CA ARG A 583 22.66 -0.82 -13.70
C ARG A 583 23.51 0.32 -13.18
N ILE A 584 23.19 0.84 -12.00
CA ILE A 584 23.98 1.86 -11.33
C ILE A 584 24.72 1.24 -10.14
N ASP A 585 26.00 1.44 -10.06
CA ASP A 585 26.76 1.21 -8.83
C ASP A 585 26.44 2.34 -7.83
N HIS A 586 25.69 2.01 -6.78
CA HIS A 586 25.27 2.96 -5.75
C HIS A 586 26.44 3.73 -5.11
N ARG A 587 27.66 3.17 -5.13
CA ARG A 587 28.86 3.83 -4.61
C ARG A 587 29.32 4.98 -5.51
N LYS A 588 28.88 4.99 -6.76
CA LYS A 588 29.20 6.01 -7.76
C LYS A 588 28.09 7.06 -7.91
N VAL A 589 26.98 6.92 -7.20
CA VAL A 589 25.93 7.93 -7.22
C VAL A 589 26.42 9.18 -6.50
N VAL A 590 26.52 10.26 -7.24
CA VAL A 590 26.91 11.59 -6.70
C VAL A 590 25.62 12.29 -6.27
N PRO A 591 25.47 12.63 -4.98
CA PRO A 591 24.32 13.42 -4.54
C PRO A 591 24.31 14.79 -5.24
N PRO A 592 23.14 15.36 -5.55
CA PRO A 592 23.04 16.76 -5.93
C PRO A 592 23.64 17.68 -4.86
N GLU A 593 24.04 18.88 -5.23
CA GLU A 593 24.59 19.86 -4.27
C GLU A 593 23.52 20.34 -3.28
N THR A 594 22.28 20.44 -3.74
CA THR A 594 21.15 20.97 -2.96
C THR A 594 19.89 20.17 -3.20
N PHE A 595 18.86 20.44 -2.42
CA PHE A 595 17.50 19.91 -2.58
C PHE A 595 16.48 21.00 -2.24
N ASP A 596 15.25 20.83 -2.75
CA ASP A 596 14.13 21.73 -2.44
C ASP A 596 13.76 21.66 -0.96
N GLN A 597 13.77 22.83 -0.29
CA GLN A 597 13.44 22.89 1.13
C GLN A 597 11.98 22.56 1.39
N PRO A 598 11.65 21.88 2.51
CA PRO A 598 10.27 21.60 2.85
C PRO A 598 9.54 22.82 3.40
N LEU A 599 8.20 22.73 3.43
CA LEU A 599 7.36 23.68 4.19
C LEU A 599 7.73 23.72 5.66
N ILE A 600 7.95 22.52 6.22
CA ILE A 600 8.20 22.35 7.66
C ILE A 600 9.04 21.11 7.93
N TRP A 601 10.05 21.28 8.77
CA TRP A 601 10.73 20.20 9.44
C TRP A 601 10.07 19.89 10.79
N MET A 602 10.07 18.61 11.17
CA MET A 602 9.48 18.14 12.42
C MET A 602 10.46 17.24 13.16
N PRO A 603 10.85 17.56 14.40
CA PRO A 603 11.73 16.69 15.17
C PRO A 603 11.03 15.37 15.53
N GLN A 604 11.82 14.33 15.77
CA GLN A 604 11.35 12.95 15.93
C GLN A 604 10.42 12.76 17.15
N ASP A 605 10.59 13.54 18.20
CA ASP A 605 9.72 13.52 19.37
C ASP A 605 8.35 14.14 19.09
N PHE A 606 8.28 15.06 18.14
CA PHE A 606 7.03 15.70 17.68
C PHE A 606 6.34 14.85 16.60
N ASP A 607 7.02 14.48 15.52
CA ASP A 607 6.50 13.52 14.53
C ASP A 607 7.59 12.59 14.00
N ASN A 608 7.59 11.33 14.41
CA ASN A 608 8.60 10.36 14.03
C ASN A 608 8.28 9.59 12.73
N SER A 609 7.04 9.58 12.31
CA SER A 609 6.56 8.89 11.12
C SER A 609 5.30 9.57 10.64
N SER A 610 5.45 10.37 9.62
CA SER A 610 4.41 11.24 9.09
C SER A 610 3.32 10.46 8.35
N GLY A 611 2.12 10.99 8.33
CA GLY A 611 0.97 10.51 7.55
C GLY A 611 0.53 11.53 6.50
N GLY A 612 -0.73 11.46 6.06
CA GLY A 612 -1.30 12.31 5.02
C GLY A 612 -1.56 13.74 5.46
N GLN A 613 -1.76 14.60 4.46
CA GLN A 613 -2.23 15.97 4.65
C GLN A 613 -3.65 16.10 4.11
N LEU A 614 -4.42 17.03 4.66
CA LEU A 614 -5.78 17.31 4.27
C LEU A 614 -6.05 18.81 4.38
N TRP A 615 -6.39 19.46 3.27
CA TRP A 615 -6.97 20.80 3.33
C TRP A 615 -8.43 20.71 3.76
N VAL A 616 -8.83 21.44 4.78
CA VAL A 616 -10.21 21.45 5.27
C VAL A 616 -10.78 22.85 5.07
N ASP A 617 -11.71 22.99 4.17
CA ASP A 617 -12.39 24.24 3.84
C ASP A 617 -13.88 24.28 4.26
N ASP A 618 -14.36 23.23 4.88
CA ASP A 618 -15.73 23.15 5.37
C ASP A 618 -15.91 23.95 6.67
N LYS A 619 -16.77 24.95 6.66
CA LYS A 619 -17.04 25.82 7.83
C LYS A 619 -17.58 25.05 9.04
N ARG A 620 -18.20 23.89 8.84
CA ARG A 620 -18.67 23.01 9.92
C ARG A 620 -17.52 22.42 10.74
N TRP A 621 -16.27 22.45 10.23
CA TRP A 621 -15.07 22.13 10.99
C TRP A 621 -14.64 23.22 12.01
N GLY A 622 -15.35 24.37 12.05
CA GLY A 622 -15.12 25.43 13.00
C GLY A 622 -13.87 26.27 12.73
N PRO A 623 -13.19 26.79 13.78
CA PRO A 623 -12.14 27.78 13.64
C PRO A 623 -10.87 27.31 12.90
N LEU A 624 -10.69 26.02 12.71
CA LEU A 624 -9.60 25.45 11.91
C LEU A 624 -9.99 25.18 10.44
N SER A 625 -11.19 25.60 10.00
CA SER A 625 -11.53 25.63 8.59
C SER A 625 -10.59 26.58 7.82
N GLY A 626 -10.22 26.23 6.60
CA GLY A 626 -9.23 26.94 5.81
C GLY A 626 -7.78 26.65 6.24
N ARG A 627 -7.53 25.50 6.86
CA ARG A 627 -6.18 25.07 7.28
C ARG A 627 -5.78 23.72 6.67
N LEU A 628 -4.48 23.56 6.47
CA LEU A 628 -3.89 22.27 6.12
C LEU A 628 -3.69 21.45 7.39
N LEU A 629 -4.37 20.32 7.49
CA LEU A 629 -4.12 19.35 8.54
C LEU A 629 -2.98 18.42 8.12
N HIS A 630 -2.23 17.96 9.10
CA HIS A 630 -1.22 16.91 8.97
C HIS A 630 -1.50 15.79 9.96
N THR A 631 -1.23 14.55 9.58
CA THR A 631 -1.45 13.37 10.42
C THR A 631 -0.14 12.65 10.72
N SER A 632 -0.06 11.98 11.87
CA SER A 632 1.09 11.17 12.25
C SER A 632 0.73 9.68 12.30
N PHE A 633 1.41 8.89 11.48
CA PHE A 633 1.39 7.44 11.56
C PHE A 633 2.08 6.95 12.84
N GLY A 634 3.20 7.55 13.20
CA GLY A 634 3.95 7.11 14.36
C GLY A 634 3.33 7.45 15.70
N LYS A 635 2.75 8.63 15.83
CA LYS A 635 2.19 9.13 17.10
C LYS A 635 0.68 8.90 17.20
N GLY A 636 -0.03 8.76 16.06
CA GLY A 636 -1.50 8.80 16.06
C GLY A 636 -2.02 10.18 16.49
N TRP A 637 -1.39 11.23 16.01
CA TRP A 637 -1.72 12.61 16.31
C TRP A 637 -2.21 13.35 15.07
N LEU A 638 -2.94 14.41 15.29
CA LEU A 638 -3.41 15.35 14.29
C LEU A 638 -2.81 16.73 14.56
N TYR A 639 -2.40 17.41 13.51
CA TYR A 639 -1.83 18.74 13.56
C TYR A 639 -2.54 19.65 12.57
N TYR A 640 -2.45 20.97 12.81
CA TYR A 640 -2.81 21.97 11.82
C TYR A 640 -1.59 22.84 11.48
N MET A 641 -1.54 23.29 10.23
CA MET A 641 -0.43 24.05 9.69
C MET A 641 -0.91 25.46 9.29
N MET A 642 -0.05 26.44 9.49
CA MET A 642 -0.20 27.83 9.06
C MET A 642 0.86 28.09 8.01
N LEU A 643 0.43 28.34 6.79
CA LEU A 643 1.28 28.48 5.61
C LEU A 643 1.60 29.96 5.38
N GLN A 644 2.83 30.26 4.98
CA GLN A 644 3.27 31.56 4.53
C GLN A 644 4.16 31.41 3.30
N GLU A 645 3.95 32.28 2.31
CA GLU A 645 4.83 32.40 1.14
C GLU A 645 5.50 33.77 1.19
N ILE A 646 6.82 33.82 0.97
CA ILE A 646 7.63 35.05 0.89
C ILE A 646 8.53 34.92 -0.33
N ASP A 647 8.34 35.82 -1.30
CA ASP A 647 9.17 35.90 -2.52
C ASP A 647 9.33 34.51 -3.21
N GLY A 648 8.25 33.76 -3.34
CA GLY A 648 8.26 32.43 -3.98
C GLY A 648 8.81 31.29 -3.11
N HIS A 649 9.09 31.55 -1.82
CA HIS A 649 9.51 30.55 -0.86
C HIS A 649 8.37 30.23 0.10
N ASP A 650 7.93 29.00 0.04
CA ASP A 650 6.91 28.48 0.94
C ASP A 650 7.51 28.02 2.27
N GLN A 651 6.85 28.32 3.37
CA GLN A 651 7.22 27.93 4.73
C GLN A 651 5.98 27.77 5.60
N ALA A 652 6.13 27.15 6.76
CA ALA A 652 4.99 26.89 7.64
C ALA A 652 5.34 26.88 9.12
N ALA A 653 4.31 27.12 9.92
CA ALA A 653 4.25 26.72 11.31
C ALA A 653 3.29 25.55 11.49
N ILE A 654 3.53 24.73 12.51
CA ILE A 654 2.72 23.55 12.83
C ILE A 654 2.44 23.46 14.32
N VAL A 655 1.20 23.12 14.65
CA VAL A 655 0.72 22.96 16.04
C VAL A 655 -0.03 21.64 16.15
N ARG A 656 0.16 20.93 17.26
CA ARG A 656 -0.55 19.69 17.53
C ARG A 656 -1.97 19.98 18.02
N LEU A 657 -2.97 19.36 17.43
CA LEU A 657 -4.29 19.23 18.01
C LEU A 657 -4.25 18.18 19.14
N LYS A 658 -4.62 18.58 20.38
CA LYS A 658 -4.41 17.74 21.58
C LYS A 658 -5.38 16.56 21.69
N ILE A 659 -5.41 15.72 20.64
CA ILE A 659 -6.22 14.51 20.55
C ILE A 659 -5.28 13.33 20.27
N ASP A 660 -5.49 12.22 20.96
CA ASP A 660 -4.73 10.99 20.82
C ASP A 660 -5.59 9.91 20.14
N ALA A 661 -5.31 9.61 18.88
CA ALA A 661 -6.00 8.54 18.19
C ALA A 661 -5.59 7.15 18.70
N LEU A 662 -6.44 6.15 18.51
CA LEU A 662 -6.19 4.78 18.96
C LEU A 662 -5.25 4.00 18.01
N THR A 663 -5.00 4.53 16.82
CA THR A 663 -4.09 3.93 15.83
C THR A 663 -3.18 4.99 15.22
N GLY A 664 -2.13 4.58 14.53
CA GLY A 664 -1.37 5.49 13.69
C GLY A 664 -2.24 5.99 12.53
N ILE A 665 -2.17 7.26 12.19
CA ILE A 665 -3.03 7.84 11.16
C ILE A 665 -2.26 7.96 9.84
N HIS A 666 -2.75 7.26 8.81
CA HIS A 666 -2.23 7.38 7.46
C HIS A 666 -2.95 8.42 6.63
N ARG A 667 -4.30 8.38 6.67
CA ARG A 667 -5.17 9.16 5.77
C ARG A 667 -6.29 9.81 6.53
N ALA A 668 -6.65 10.99 6.08
CA ALA A 668 -7.82 11.71 6.54
C ALA A 668 -8.62 12.27 5.37
N ARG A 669 -9.94 12.36 5.52
CA ARG A 669 -10.87 12.95 4.53
C ARG A 669 -12.00 13.69 5.25
N VAL A 670 -12.54 14.71 4.60
CA VAL A 670 -13.78 15.38 5.05
C VAL A 670 -14.98 14.57 4.58
N ASN A 671 -15.91 14.31 5.46
CA ASN A 671 -17.20 13.75 5.06
C ASN A 671 -18.08 14.86 4.48
N PRO A 672 -18.55 14.76 3.25
CA PRO A 672 -19.34 15.81 2.61
C PRO A 672 -20.69 16.04 3.30
N GLN A 673 -21.21 15.04 4.03
CA GLN A 673 -22.52 15.14 4.69
C GLN A 673 -22.46 15.92 6.01
N ASP A 674 -21.45 15.68 6.86
CA ASP A 674 -21.35 16.32 8.18
C ASP A 674 -20.24 17.36 8.27
N GLY A 675 -19.34 17.47 7.28
CA GLY A 675 -18.21 18.42 7.25
C GLY A 675 -17.11 18.10 8.27
N GLN A 676 -17.17 16.92 8.91
CA GLN A 676 -16.17 16.54 9.89
C GLN A 676 -15.02 15.74 9.25
N VAL A 677 -13.90 15.69 9.95
CA VAL A 677 -12.71 14.99 9.47
C VAL A 677 -12.72 13.55 9.96
N TYR A 678 -12.67 12.62 9.02
CA TYR A 678 -12.52 11.20 9.33
C TYR A 678 -11.11 10.75 8.97
N ALA A 679 -10.55 9.87 9.80
CA ALA A 679 -9.20 9.39 9.61
C ALA A 679 -9.07 7.91 9.91
N THR A 680 -8.12 7.27 9.24
CA THR A 680 -7.81 5.86 9.43
C THR A 680 -6.32 5.60 9.35
N GLY A 681 -5.92 4.46 9.86
CA GLY A 681 -4.55 4.01 9.76
C GLY A 681 -4.32 2.71 10.50
N LEU A 682 -3.06 2.35 10.60
CA LEU A 682 -2.61 1.10 11.22
C LEU A 682 -1.39 1.35 12.09
N ASN A 683 -0.92 0.34 12.81
CA ASN A 683 0.39 0.34 13.44
C ASN A 683 1.32 -0.66 12.75
N GLY A 684 2.60 -0.62 13.07
CA GLY A 684 3.56 -1.64 12.61
C GLY A 684 4.99 -1.13 12.52
N TRP A 685 5.36 -0.46 11.46
CA TRP A 685 6.75 -0.03 11.18
C TRP A 685 7.12 1.33 11.75
N ASN A 686 6.36 1.84 12.66
CA ASN A 686 6.46 3.20 13.18
C ASN A 686 7.56 3.37 14.24
N GLY A 687 8.76 2.88 13.99
CA GLY A 687 9.89 2.91 14.91
C GLY A 687 9.99 4.20 15.71
N GLY A 688 10.03 4.12 17.06
CA GLY A 688 9.97 5.28 17.95
C GLY A 688 8.60 5.91 18.11
N GLY A 689 7.55 5.31 17.56
CA GLY A 689 6.17 5.77 17.68
C GLY A 689 5.58 5.61 19.08
N ARG A 690 4.35 6.12 19.24
CA ARG A 690 3.61 6.02 20.51
C ARG A 690 3.25 4.55 20.79
N LYS A 691 3.52 4.09 21.98
CA LYS A 691 3.18 2.73 22.42
C LYS A 691 1.66 2.58 22.59
N GLY A 692 1.15 1.37 22.37
CA GLY A 692 -0.27 1.05 22.58
C GLY A 692 -1.19 1.37 21.41
N LEU A 693 -0.66 1.84 20.28
CA LEU A 693 -1.45 1.99 19.07
C LEU A 693 -1.99 0.64 18.60
N SER A 694 -3.27 0.60 18.25
CA SER A 694 -3.95 -0.57 17.72
C SER A 694 -3.62 -0.83 16.25
N GLN A 695 -3.90 -2.04 15.78
CA GLN A 695 -3.59 -2.49 14.41
C GLN A 695 -4.40 -1.80 13.31
N GLY A 696 -5.54 -1.21 13.64
CA GLY A 696 -6.37 -0.45 12.72
C GLY A 696 -7.58 0.12 13.42
N HIS A 697 -7.98 1.31 13.03
CA HIS A 697 -9.20 1.98 13.46
C HIS A 697 -9.66 2.99 12.43
N VAL A 698 -10.94 3.38 12.54
CA VAL A 698 -11.50 4.54 11.84
C VAL A 698 -12.02 5.51 12.88
N HIS A 699 -11.61 6.76 12.80
CA HIS A 699 -11.98 7.82 13.72
C HIS A 699 -12.71 8.94 12.98
N ARG A 700 -13.63 9.63 13.71
CA ARG A 700 -14.15 10.93 13.33
C ARG A 700 -13.61 11.95 14.32
N PHE A 701 -12.89 12.94 13.84
CA PHE A 701 -12.55 14.13 14.60
C PHE A 701 -13.66 15.16 14.37
N ARG A 702 -14.31 15.57 15.42
CA ARG A 702 -15.53 16.38 15.35
C ARG A 702 -15.38 17.69 16.09
N TYR A 703 -15.78 18.78 15.43
CA TYR A 703 -15.96 20.07 16.08
C TYR A 703 -17.28 20.08 16.83
N THR A 704 -17.25 20.45 18.13
CA THR A 704 -18.41 20.39 19.03
C THR A 704 -19.21 21.69 19.09
N GLY A 705 -18.76 22.76 18.44
CA GLY A 705 -19.31 24.10 18.58
C GLY A 705 -18.78 24.89 19.81
N LYS A 706 -18.00 24.22 20.70
CA LYS A 706 -17.41 24.88 21.83
C LYS A 706 -16.26 25.80 21.44
N HIS A 707 -16.11 26.86 22.19
CA HIS A 707 -14.96 27.77 22.04
C HIS A 707 -13.65 27.06 22.41
N ALA A 708 -12.61 27.33 21.63
CA ALA A 708 -11.23 26.97 21.94
C ALA A 708 -10.33 28.17 21.71
N ASN A 709 -9.45 28.44 22.63
CA ASN A 709 -8.35 29.38 22.44
C ASN A 709 -7.32 28.71 21.53
N LEU A 710 -7.04 29.28 20.35
CA LEU A 710 -6.16 28.74 19.34
C LEU A 710 -5.19 29.81 18.83
N LEU A 711 -3.96 29.41 18.54
CA LEU A 711 -3.07 30.15 17.65
C LEU A 711 -3.58 29.89 16.21
N THR A 712 -3.99 30.96 15.53
CA THR A 712 -4.65 30.85 14.24
C THR A 712 -3.76 31.20 13.06
N ASP A 713 -2.69 31.98 13.31
CA ASP A 713 -1.75 32.34 12.26
C ASP A 713 -0.36 32.65 12.83
N THR A 714 0.66 32.52 11.98
CA THR A 714 2.03 32.96 12.26
C THR A 714 2.59 33.64 11.03
N LYS A 715 3.30 34.74 11.22
CA LYS A 715 3.98 35.44 10.12
C LYS A 715 5.40 35.73 10.49
N ILE A 716 6.32 35.44 9.59
CA ILE A 716 7.68 35.89 9.65
C ILE A 716 7.73 37.28 9.01
N LEU A 717 8.23 38.26 9.73
CA LEU A 717 8.44 39.65 9.31
C LEU A 717 9.93 39.95 9.27
N ALA A 718 10.30 41.10 8.75
CA ALA A 718 11.71 41.45 8.52
C ALA A 718 12.57 41.44 9.83
N ASP A 719 11.97 41.74 10.95
CA ASP A 719 12.65 41.83 12.25
C ASP A 719 11.94 41.06 13.40
N GLY A 720 11.13 40.04 13.05
CA GLY A 720 10.47 39.25 14.08
C GLY A 720 9.41 38.28 13.62
N ILE A 721 8.59 37.81 14.58
CA ILE A 721 7.54 36.83 14.38
C ILE A 721 6.22 37.40 14.95
N GLU A 722 5.18 37.47 14.11
CA GLU A 722 3.83 37.75 14.55
C GLU A 722 3.08 36.44 14.82
N LEU A 723 2.45 36.35 15.99
CA LEU A 723 1.59 35.25 16.41
C LEU A 723 0.16 35.77 16.60
N LYS A 724 -0.81 35.21 15.84
CA LYS A 724 -2.21 35.63 15.85
C LYS A 724 -3.11 34.57 16.51
N PHE A 725 -4.04 35.02 17.32
CA PHE A 725 -4.96 34.20 18.10
C PHE A 725 -6.42 34.50 17.76
N ASN A 726 -7.31 33.55 18.01
CA ASN A 726 -8.77 33.76 17.90
C ASN A 726 -9.39 34.33 19.18
N PHE A 727 -8.60 34.74 20.16
CA PHE A 727 -9.00 35.31 21.42
C PHE A 727 -8.15 36.52 21.77
N LYS A 728 -8.67 37.41 22.61
CA LYS A 728 -7.90 38.57 23.12
C LYS A 728 -6.93 38.15 24.21
N LEU A 729 -5.69 38.61 24.07
CA LEU A 729 -4.61 38.33 24.99
C LEU A 729 -4.70 39.23 26.24
N ASP A 730 -4.42 38.66 27.42
CA ASP A 730 -4.16 39.47 28.61
C ASP A 730 -2.84 40.25 28.45
N PRO A 731 -2.88 41.59 28.49
CA PRO A 731 -1.70 42.40 28.22
C PRO A 731 -0.50 42.11 29.13
N LYS A 732 -0.77 41.79 30.42
CA LYS A 732 0.33 41.48 31.36
C LYS A 732 1.08 40.23 30.99
N SER A 733 0.35 39.17 30.62
CA SER A 733 0.97 37.91 30.21
C SER A 733 1.55 38.01 28.82
N ALA A 734 0.91 38.73 27.90
CA ALA A 734 1.34 38.82 26.50
C ALA A 734 2.65 39.63 26.34
N THR A 735 2.92 40.61 27.19
CA THR A 735 4.16 41.43 27.14
C THR A 735 5.28 40.93 28.07
N ASP A 736 5.03 39.85 28.82
CA ASP A 736 6.04 39.23 29.69
C ASP A 736 6.93 38.25 28.90
N ALA A 737 8.17 38.62 28.63
CA ALA A 737 9.13 37.82 27.85
C ALA A 737 9.37 36.42 28.46
N SER A 738 9.24 36.25 29.77
CA SER A 738 9.42 34.98 30.46
C SER A 738 8.38 33.92 30.07
N ARG A 739 7.27 34.34 29.44
CA ARG A 739 6.19 33.51 28.95
C ARG A 739 6.47 32.85 27.59
N TYR A 740 7.57 33.24 26.96
CA TYR A 740 8.00 32.78 25.67
C TYR A 740 9.36 32.10 25.80
N LYS A 741 9.48 30.86 25.28
CA LYS A 741 10.78 30.19 25.16
C LYS A 741 11.01 29.85 23.71
N LEU A 742 11.95 30.50 23.09
CA LEU A 742 12.31 30.28 21.69
C LEU A 742 13.67 29.61 21.59
N LYS A 743 13.73 28.57 20.77
CA LYS A 743 14.97 27.90 20.40
C LYS A 743 15.03 27.67 18.92
N GLN A 744 16.24 27.66 18.36
CA GLN A 744 16.44 27.41 16.94
C GLN A 744 17.62 26.50 16.69
N TRP A 745 17.59 25.80 15.55
CA TRP A 745 18.68 24.93 15.10
C TRP A 745 18.54 24.55 13.62
N ASN A 746 19.66 24.09 13.05
CA ASN A 746 19.72 23.50 11.73
C ASN A 746 19.92 21.99 11.77
N TYR A 747 19.66 21.34 10.64
CA TYR A 747 19.96 19.95 10.39
C TYR A 747 21.05 19.83 9.32
N LYS A 748 21.80 18.72 9.33
CA LYS A 748 22.76 18.39 8.27
C LYS A 748 22.16 17.34 7.34
N TRP A 749 22.18 17.62 6.06
CA TRP A 749 21.80 16.68 5.02
C TRP A 749 22.97 15.77 4.70
N THR A 750 22.89 14.50 5.07
CA THR A 750 23.94 13.50 4.88
C THR A 750 23.33 12.12 4.63
N GLN A 751 24.15 11.19 4.14
CA GLN A 751 23.78 9.78 3.99
C GLN A 751 23.39 9.11 5.34
N GLY A 752 23.83 9.65 6.46
CA GLY A 752 23.51 9.15 7.80
C GLY A 752 22.01 9.11 8.06
N TYR A 753 21.60 8.27 9.00
CA TYR A 753 20.20 8.17 9.42
C TYR A 753 19.82 9.33 10.34
N GLY A 754 19.01 10.24 9.85
CA GLY A 754 18.63 11.45 10.55
C GLY A 754 19.79 12.42 10.78
N SER A 755 19.51 13.53 11.43
CA SER A 755 20.50 14.54 11.80
C SER A 755 20.44 14.86 13.29
N LYS A 756 21.58 15.18 13.87
CA LYS A 756 21.62 15.94 15.12
C LYS A 756 21.12 17.35 14.86
N GLN A 757 20.77 18.03 15.92
CA GLN A 757 20.44 19.46 15.91
C GLN A 757 21.73 20.25 16.04
N TYR A 758 21.95 21.23 15.17
CA TYR A 758 23.18 22.00 15.10
C TYR A 758 22.89 23.48 15.35
N SER A 759 23.69 24.08 16.18
CA SER A 759 23.64 25.51 16.48
C SER A 759 23.74 26.33 15.19
N LEU A 760 22.89 27.34 15.06
CA LEU A 760 22.94 28.33 13.98
C LEU A 760 24.07 29.35 14.24
N ARG A 761 24.25 29.78 15.50
CA ARG A 761 25.32 30.71 15.91
C ARG A 761 26.71 30.11 15.81
N ASN A 762 26.83 28.80 16.05
CA ASN A 762 28.08 28.04 15.96
C ASN A 762 27.96 26.86 14.98
N PRO A 763 28.04 27.10 13.68
CA PRO A 763 27.87 26.06 12.68
C PRO A 763 28.80 24.86 12.91
N GLY A 764 28.25 23.66 12.93
CA GLY A 764 28.99 22.43 13.21
C GLY A 764 28.92 21.94 14.66
N LYS A 765 28.63 22.79 15.63
CA LYS A 765 28.43 22.41 17.04
C LYS A 765 27.03 21.83 17.23
N ILE A 766 26.93 20.70 17.91
CA ILE A 766 25.65 20.09 18.28
C ILE A 766 25.04 20.92 19.42
N GLY A 767 23.77 21.30 19.24
CA GLY A 767 23.02 22.08 20.24
C GLY A 767 21.88 22.88 19.60
N GLN A 768 21.09 23.48 20.45
CA GLN A 768 20.05 24.45 20.09
C GLN A 768 20.50 25.82 20.60
N ASP A 769 20.23 26.87 19.85
CA ASP A 769 20.44 28.25 20.30
C ASP A 769 19.17 28.80 20.90
N GLU A 770 19.29 29.49 22.03
CA GLU A 770 18.20 30.32 22.53
C GLU A 770 18.05 31.54 21.60
N VAL A 771 16.79 31.94 21.34
CA VAL A 771 16.48 33.14 20.54
C VAL A 771 16.07 34.25 21.47
N ASP A 772 16.79 35.37 21.41
CA ASP A 772 16.55 36.52 22.25
C ASP A 772 15.43 37.39 21.68
N ILE A 773 14.41 37.69 22.48
CA ILE A 773 13.33 38.59 22.14
C ILE A 773 13.69 39.97 22.69
N GLN A 774 13.88 40.97 21.83
CA GLN A 774 14.23 42.32 22.22
C GLN A 774 13.04 43.21 22.59
N GLY A 775 11.86 42.83 22.13
CA GLY A 775 10.63 43.56 22.43
C GLY A 775 9.40 42.72 22.11
N ILE A 776 8.32 42.99 22.78
CA ILE A 776 7.03 42.34 22.55
C ILE A 776 5.95 43.41 22.47
N GLU A 777 5.21 43.42 21.37
CA GLU A 777 4.14 44.35 21.09
C GLU A 777 2.83 43.62 20.85
N ILE A 778 1.77 44.09 21.49
CA ILE A 778 0.41 43.61 21.22
C ILE A 778 -0.10 44.36 19.99
N VAL A 779 -0.57 43.61 19.00
CA VAL A 779 -1.07 44.13 17.73
C VAL A 779 -2.46 43.52 17.42
N GLY A 780 -3.15 44.05 16.42
CA GLY A 780 -4.41 43.44 15.95
C GLY A 780 -5.53 43.46 17.00
N ASP A 781 -5.83 44.60 17.63
CA ASP A 781 -6.87 44.75 18.64
C ASP A 781 -6.74 43.78 19.85
N GLY A 782 -5.54 43.38 20.16
CA GLY A 782 -5.25 42.44 21.23
C GLY A 782 -5.32 40.97 20.85
N HIS A 783 -5.50 40.65 19.57
CA HIS A 783 -5.55 39.26 19.10
C HIS A 783 -4.22 38.77 18.50
N ALA A 784 -3.19 39.60 18.50
CA ALA A 784 -1.89 39.19 18.05
C ALA A 784 -0.76 39.76 18.90
N VAL A 785 0.38 39.14 18.88
CA VAL A 785 1.61 39.60 19.51
C VAL A 785 2.74 39.54 18.47
N PHE A 786 3.49 40.64 18.40
CA PHE A 786 4.73 40.69 17.60
C PHE A 786 5.92 40.50 18.55
N LEU A 787 6.75 39.53 18.23
CA LEU A 787 8.00 39.22 18.92
C LEU A 787 9.15 39.82 18.11
N LYS A 788 9.77 40.88 18.59
CA LYS A 788 10.89 41.55 17.93
C LYS A 788 12.18 40.71 18.06
N ILE A 789 12.68 40.23 16.94
CA ILE A 789 13.86 39.36 16.82
C ILE A 789 14.75 39.92 15.69
N PRO A 790 15.59 40.94 15.96
CA PRO A 790 16.36 41.62 14.89
C PRO A 790 17.27 40.72 14.07
N ASP A 791 17.76 39.64 14.70
CA ASP A 791 18.67 38.67 14.03
C ASP A 791 17.92 37.51 13.39
N ILE A 792 16.62 37.68 13.10
CA ILE A 792 15.83 36.62 12.45
C ILE A 792 16.38 36.31 11.07
N GLN A 793 16.59 35.05 10.79
CA GLN A 793 17.18 34.59 9.54
C GLN A 793 16.67 33.21 9.16
N PRO A 794 16.89 32.73 7.91
CA PRO A 794 16.54 31.39 7.51
C PRO A 794 17.13 30.33 8.43
N VAL A 795 16.29 29.39 8.87
CA VAL A 795 16.65 28.32 9.80
C VAL A 795 15.70 27.13 9.63
N HIS A 796 16.27 25.92 9.69
CA HIS A 796 15.46 24.71 9.49
C HIS A 796 14.36 24.55 10.55
N GLN A 797 14.66 24.92 11.80
CA GLN A 797 13.68 24.73 12.88
C GLN A 797 13.73 25.86 13.90
N VAL A 798 12.57 26.44 14.16
CA VAL A 798 12.32 27.25 15.35
C VAL A 798 11.29 26.54 16.21
N LYS A 799 11.53 26.47 17.51
CA LYS A 799 10.62 25.95 18.53
C LYS A 799 10.14 27.10 19.41
N ILE A 800 8.84 27.28 19.54
CA ILE A 800 8.24 28.29 20.42
C ILE A 800 7.36 27.57 21.44
N GLU A 801 7.64 27.80 22.74
CA GLU A 801 6.77 27.40 23.83
C GLU A 801 6.07 28.65 24.37
N LEU A 802 4.75 28.64 24.33
CA LEU A 802 3.88 29.74 24.79
C LEU A 802 3.21 29.38 26.11
N ASN A 803 3.16 30.34 27.05
CA ASN A 803 2.43 30.22 28.32
C ASN A 803 1.70 31.53 28.64
N LEU A 804 0.62 31.81 27.93
CA LEU A 804 -0.12 33.05 27.91
C LEU A 804 -1.45 32.92 28.66
N HIS A 805 -2.15 34.03 28.81
CA HIS A 805 -3.53 34.05 29.26
C HIS A 805 -4.40 34.87 28.30
N ALA A 806 -5.65 34.48 28.17
CA ALA A 806 -6.64 35.31 27.55
C ALA A 806 -7.12 36.39 28.53
N VAL A 807 -7.77 37.44 28.03
CA VAL A 807 -8.29 38.54 28.83
C VAL A 807 -9.31 38.10 29.91
N ASP A 808 -9.97 36.96 29.71
CA ASP A 808 -10.88 36.33 30.66
C ASP A 808 -10.15 35.50 31.74
N GLY A 809 -8.82 35.50 31.74
CA GLY A 809 -7.96 34.76 32.66
C GLY A 809 -7.74 33.29 32.29
N SER A 810 -8.33 32.79 31.22
CA SER A 810 -8.13 31.40 30.78
C SER A 810 -6.69 31.18 30.31
N PRO A 811 -6.02 30.09 30.76
CA PRO A 811 -4.63 29.84 30.40
C PRO A 811 -4.53 29.31 28.97
N PHE A 812 -3.49 29.73 28.26
CA PHE A 812 -3.12 29.23 26.94
C PHE A 812 -1.67 28.74 26.94
N LYS A 813 -1.48 27.45 26.75
CA LYS A 813 -0.15 26.84 26.64
C LYS A 813 -0.07 26.08 25.33
N GLU A 814 0.92 26.45 24.51
CA GLU A 814 1.10 25.80 23.20
C GLU A 814 2.56 25.61 22.84
N LEU A 815 2.81 24.60 22.01
CA LEU A 815 4.09 24.28 21.43
C LEU A 815 3.97 24.42 19.91
N VAL A 816 4.74 25.34 19.34
CA VAL A 816 4.75 25.64 17.91
C VAL A 816 6.11 25.30 17.34
N TYR A 817 6.14 24.62 16.20
CA TYR A 817 7.36 24.49 15.40
C TYR A 817 7.19 25.26 14.10
N LEU A 818 8.27 25.91 13.65
CA LEU A 818 8.33 26.65 12.40
C LEU A 818 9.60 26.25 11.63
N THR A 819 9.53 26.35 10.31
CA THR A 819 10.68 26.42 9.42
C THR A 819 10.68 27.80 8.77
N ILE A 820 11.84 28.46 8.74
CA ILE A 820 12.03 29.76 8.07
C ILE A 820 12.92 29.52 6.86
N ASN A 821 12.34 29.50 5.68
CA ASN A 821 13.06 29.38 4.42
C ASN A 821 13.48 30.75 3.88
N LYS A 822 12.68 31.77 4.19
CA LYS A 822 12.90 33.15 3.76
C LYS A 822 12.41 34.13 4.83
N VAL A 823 13.15 35.20 5.02
CA VAL A 823 12.74 36.37 5.79
C VAL A 823 12.48 37.49 4.78
N PRO A 824 11.38 38.26 4.89
CA PRO A 824 11.14 39.37 3.96
C PRO A 824 12.23 40.44 4.12
N GLY A 825 12.50 41.16 3.05
CA GLY A 825 13.34 42.34 3.10
C GLY A 825 12.76 43.41 4.04
N PRO A 826 13.61 44.33 4.57
CA PRO A 826 13.20 45.42 5.47
C PRO A 826 12.22 46.40 4.82
#